data_30e9a98f59484fc8e9d28b1af14f35ca
#
_entry.id   30e9a98f59484fc8e9d28b1af14f35ca
#
_cell.length_a   1.000
_cell.length_b   1.000
_cell.length_c   1.000
_cell.angle_alpha   90.00
_cell.angle_beta   90.00
_cell.angle_gamma   90.00
#
_symmetry.space_group_name_H-M   'P 1'
#
loop_
_entity.id
_entity.type
_entity.pdbx_description
1 polymer ?
#
loop_
_entity_poly.entity_id
_entity_poly.type
_entity_poly.pdbx_seq_one_letter_code
_entity_poly.pdbx_strand_id
1 'polypeptide(L)'
;MPNRTRMAIWEIRKWACHGALSIGFLIVTWLLTASPAYAQGIRVEGAVRDSSGAAITGVQVELHANSYNATTTTDSAGAFAFQNVPEVSGTIVVTAAGFERLQNPWKASPGGVTRLEFTLVPSNVIQRVVVTATRSSELLADVPLADIQLTRDDVQAIPALQLDDALRQIPGFSLFRRSSSRTANPTTQGVSLRGLGASGSSRALVLEDGIPLNDPFGAWVYWDRVPRESISSIEIAQEGSSSLYGSDALGGVIQVLTRPAEPAGLSLETSYGNQNSPELSVWAGGEKDGWVSTFGGQVFRTDGYILVPKDDRGTVDTRAGVSDATADLMIGRKIGDKSEIFARGWYFDESRDNGTPLQVNNTRIGQGALGANLDLGAGGLLTLRFYASAETYNQTFSSVAANRDSESLTDVQAVPSQGVGGSGVWSRALGKRQTLVAGVDDHQEIGHSNEVIFNSGNNLRDTFTGGHQNTVGVFGEDLIQITRTWFLSASARYDHWSNTNAFFFCTPVAGTCPPNVGFPDRTNNAFSPRLTLRHPFNSNVSWNASIYRAFRAPTLNELYRSFRQGNTVTDANPLLRSEQLTGGDTSVSVYGFRRKLEATGTFFFNEIIDPVANVTLSSTPALITRQRENLGRTRAPGFEINAIAHFTRTFDLAVGYQYVDSVVTSFPNATPSLVGLWVAQVPHNVLTFQGRYINPSRINISVDGRMVGKQFDDDQNMFPLGRYFVLDAMAWRSFGLGIELFAAVENLFNVQYATAATPVPQLGLPITARFGLRYQFPRR
;
A
#
# COMPACT_ATOMS: atom_id res chain seq x y z
N MET A 1 -25.11 61.38 -14.50
CA MET A 1 -24.76 62.83 -14.41
C MET A 1 -24.06 63.08 -13.12
N PRO A 2 -23.15 64.00 -13.17
CA PRO A 2 -21.73 63.77 -13.50
C PRO A 2 -20.78 64.36 -12.43
N ASN A 3 -19.52 64.01 -12.66
CA ASN A 3 -18.39 64.91 -12.77
C ASN A 3 -17.53 65.32 -11.57
N ARG A 4 -16.28 65.06 -11.80
CA ARG A 4 -15.08 65.94 -11.75
C ARG A 4 -14.47 66.15 -10.36
N THR A 5 -13.16 66.17 -10.19
CA THR A 5 -12.02 66.67 -10.95
C THR A 5 -10.72 66.16 -10.32
N ARG A 6 -9.82 65.64 -10.96
CA ARG A 6 -8.50 65.96 -11.50
C ARG A 6 -7.83 67.27 -10.98
N MET A 7 -6.52 67.07 -10.71
CA MET A 7 -5.40 68.04 -10.76
C MET A 7 -5.10 68.86 -9.49
N ALA A 8 -3.86 68.65 -8.99
CA ALA A 8 -2.80 69.61 -9.27
C ALA A 8 -1.43 69.08 -8.78
N ILE A 9 -0.55 68.92 -9.78
CA ILE A 9 0.89 68.82 -9.64
C ILE A 9 1.44 70.24 -9.83
N TRP A 10 2.55 70.55 -9.15
CA TRP A 10 3.56 71.51 -9.45
C TRP A 10 3.65 72.79 -8.58
N GLU A 11 4.95 73.01 -8.34
CA GLU A 11 5.62 74.20 -7.79
C GLU A 11 5.79 74.33 -6.31
N ILE A 12 7.02 74.04 -5.86
CA ILE A 12 7.89 75.05 -5.25
C ILE A 12 9.36 74.60 -5.44
N ARG A 13 9.99 75.21 -6.40
CA ARG A 13 11.46 75.31 -6.56
C ARG A 13 11.93 76.63 -6.07
N LYS A 14 13.16 76.61 -5.45
CA LYS A 14 14.01 77.74 -5.13
C LYS A 14 13.76 78.38 -3.77
N TRP A 15 14.68 78.11 -2.90
CA TRP A 15 15.51 79.03 -2.12
C TRP A 15 16.20 78.25 -0.97
N ALA A 16 17.49 78.02 -1.16
CA ALA A 16 18.55 77.94 -0.13
C ALA A 16 19.81 77.27 -0.70
N CYS A 17 20.51 77.93 -1.61
CA CYS A 17 21.94 77.76 -1.77
C CYS A 17 22.60 78.86 -0.93
N HIS A 18 23.53 78.47 -0.13
CA HIS A 18 24.56 79.18 0.61
C HIS A 18 24.48 78.98 2.11
N GLY A 19 25.04 77.85 2.55
CA GLY A 19 25.21 77.60 4.00
C GLY A 19 25.69 76.21 4.39
N ALA A 20 25.83 75.28 3.42
CA ALA A 20 26.10 73.87 3.71
C ALA A 20 27.48 73.35 3.18
N LEU A 21 28.42 74.25 2.79
CA LEU A 21 29.71 73.79 2.23
C LEU A 21 30.84 73.65 3.25
N SER A 22 30.63 74.03 4.51
CA SER A 22 31.69 73.95 5.54
C SER A 22 31.51 72.83 6.56
N ILE A 23 30.33 72.19 6.62
CA ILE A 23 30.06 71.05 7.56
C ILE A 23 30.17 69.70 6.79
N GLY A 24 29.97 69.71 5.48
CA GLY A 24 30.09 68.52 4.64
C GLY A 24 31.52 67.96 4.48
N PHE A 25 32.53 68.81 4.62
CA PHE A 25 33.92 68.39 4.42
C PHE A 25 34.52 67.72 5.67
N LEU A 26 33.98 67.97 6.88
CA LEU A 26 34.42 67.34 8.15
C LEU A 26 33.70 65.98 8.39
N ILE A 27 32.54 65.75 7.80
CA ILE A 27 31.84 64.46 7.90
C ILE A 27 32.36 63.49 6.84
N VAL A 28 32.78 63.94 5.67
CA VAL A 28 33.34 63.08 4.63
C VAL A 28 34.78 62.64 4.97
N THR A 29 35.57 63.44 5.73
CA THR A 29 36.88 63.01 6.23
C THR A 29 36.81 62.06 7.42
N TRP A 30 35.71 62.03 8.17
CA TRP A 30 35.53 61.07 9.27
C TRP A 30 34.95 59.74 8.77
N LEU A 31 34.22 59.72 7.65
CA LEU A 31 33.72 58.50 6.98
C LEU A 31 34.77 57.80 6.11
N LEU A 32 35.91 58.45 5.82
CA LEU A 32 37.00 57.83 5.03
C LEU A 32 38.11 57.19 5.90
N THR A 33 38.01 57.25 7.22
CA THR A 33 38.93 56.58 8.16
C THR A 33 38.35 55.43 8.94
N ALA A 34 37.05 55.12 8.75
CA ALA A 34 36.50 53.84 9.22
C ALA A 34 36.79 52.77 8.16
N SER A 35 37.94 52.15 8.21
CA SER A 35 38.18 50.86 7.55
C SER A 35 37.06 49.92 8.03
N PRO A 36 36.24 49.34 7.14
CA PRO A 36 35.35 48.29 7.54
C PRO A 36 36.26 47.19 8.07
N ALA A 37 36.17 46.88 9.37
CA ALA A 37 36.63 45.62 9.86
C ALA A 37 35.82 44.54 9.16
N TYR A 38 36.36 44.03 8.07
CA TYR A 38 35.85 42.81 7.47
C TYR A 38 35.99 41.75 8.58
N ALA A 39 34.88 41.37 9.17
CA ALA A 39 34.82 40.15 9.94
C ALA A 39 35.33 39.06 9.00
N GLN A 40 36.52 38.52 9.26
CA GLN A 40 37.05 37.41 8.50
C GLN A 40 36.02 36.26 8.57
N GLY A 41 35.28 36.06 7.49
CA GLY A 41 34.32 34.99 7.43
C GLY A 41 35.00 33.64 7.67
N ILE A 42 34.36 32.79 8.44
CA ILE A 42 34.89 31.48 8.80
C ILE A 42 34.87 30.58 7.57
N ARG A 43 35.91 29.81 7.35
CA ARG A 43 35.93 28.75 6.35
C ARG A 43 35.52 27.45 7.04
N VAL A 44 34.44 26.82 6.54
CA VAL A 44 33.97 25.48 6.95
C VAL A 44 34.27 24.51 5.81
N GLU A 45 35.19 23.59 6.04
CA GLU A 45 35.58 22.57 5.06
C GLU A 45 35.53 21.18 5.65
N GLY A 46 35.42 20.16 4.80
CA GLY A 46 35.37 18.79 5.29
C GLY A 46 35.42 17.76 4.19
N ALA A 47 35.28 16.51 4.59
CA ALA A 47 35.23 15.37 3.68
C ALA A 47 34.05 14.44 4.04
N VAL A 48 33.43 13.88 3.01
CA VAL A 48 32.36 12.88 3.13
C VAL A 48 32.87 11.55 2.61
N ARG A 49 32.79 10.53 3.45
CA ARG A 49 33.27 9.16 3.16
C ARG A 49 32.15 8.16 3.45
N ASP A 50 32.22 6.98 2.85
CA ASP A 50 31.39 5.86 3.25
C ASP A 50 32.02 5.10 4.45
N SER A 51 31.28 4.12 4.98
CA SER A 51 31.73 3.26 6.10
C SER A 51 32.98 2.41 5.78
N SER A 52 33.38 2.31 4.51
CA SER A 52 34.65 1.67 4.07
C SER A 52 35.80 2.65 4.01
N GLY A 53 35.58 3.95 4.25
CA GLY A 53 36.54 5.04 4.13
C GLY A 53 36.70 5.56 2.69
N ALA A 54 35.93 5.08 1.72
CA ALA A 54 35.98 5.60 0.35
C ALA A 54 35.30 6.96 0.24
N ALA A 55 35.86 7.88 -0.55
CA ALA A 55 35.29 9.20 -0.80
C ALA A 55 34.01 9.11 -1.61
N ILE A 56 32.96 9.88 -1.24
CA ILE A 56 31.70 9.95 -1.96
C ILE A 56 31.62 11.28 -2.72
N THR A 57 31.56 11.20 -4.04
CA THR A 57 31.49 12.35 -4.95
C THR A 57 30.04 12.79 -5.15
N GLY A 58 29.80 14.11 -5.28
CA GLY A 58 28.47 14.65 -5.63
C GLY A 58 27.46 14.64 -4.48
N VAL A 59 27.92 14.47 -3.25
CA VAL A 59 27.10 14.55 -2.05
C VAL A 59 26.65 15.98 -1.83
N GLN A 60 25.39 16.22 -1.66
CA GLN A 60 24.85 17.53 -1.31
C GLN A 60 25.15 17.80 0.17
N VAL A 61 25.82 18.94 0.43
CA VAL A 61 26.11 19.42 1.78
C VAL A 61 25.45 20.79 1.95
N GLU A 62 24.55 20.88 2.92
CA GLU A 62 23.82 22.11 3.26
C GLU A 62 24.30 22.62 4.61
N LEU A 63 24.60 23.90 4.70
CA LEU A 63 24.96 24.58 5.94
C LEU A 63 23.81 25.51 6.31
N HIS A 64 23.20 25.28 7.47
CA HIS A 64 22.13 26.09 8.04
C HIS A 64 22.64 26.78 9.32
N ALA A 65 22.57 28.09 9.35
CA ALA A 65 22.87 28.92 10.51
C ALA A 65 21.88 30.08 10.56
N ASN A 66 21.65 30.67 11.75
CA ASN A 66 20.56 31.64 12.01
C ASN A 66 20.09 32.50 10.82
N SER A 67 20.99 33.22 10.16
CA SER A 67 20.72 34.14 9.05
C SER A 67 21.40 33.72 7.74
N TYR A 68 22.09 32.57 7.73
CA TYR A 68 22.91 32.15 6.59
C TYR A 68 22.65 30.69 6.21
N ASN A 69 22.22 30.47 4.97
CA ASN A 69 22.07 29.15 4.40
C ASN A 69 22.91 29.04 3.13
N ALA A 70 23.66 27.96 2.99
CA ALA A 70 24.48 27.70 1.80
C ALA A 70 24.48 26.20 1.48
N THR A 71 24.61 25.89 0.18
CA THR A 71 24.67 24.53 -0.32
C THR A 71 25.91 24.37 -1.20
N THR A 72 26.60 23.24 -1.08
CA THR A 72 27.71 22.84 -1.94
C THR A 72 27.63 21.33 -2.21
N THR A 73 28.47 20.85 -3.14
CA THR A 73 28.60 19.41 -3.43
C THR A 73 30.03 18.95 -3.25
N THR A 74 30.22 17.69 -2.86
CA THR A 74 31.55 17.12 -2.73
C THR A 74 32.22 16.87 -4.08
N ASP A 75 33.51 17.07 -4.14
CA ASP A 75 34.36 16.77 -5.29
C ASP A 75 34.71 15.26 -5.41
N SER A 76 35.61 14.92 -6.35
CA SER A 76 36.05 13.53 -6.57
C SER A 76 36.83 12.91 -5.38
N ALA A 77 37.38 13.72 -4.48
CA ALA A 77 38.02 13.30 -3.26
C ALA A 77 37.04 13.27 -2.05
N GLY A 78 35.74 13.53 -2.30
CA GLY A 78 34.71 13.66 -1.27
C GLY A 78 34.79 14.95 -0.47
N ALA A 79 35.62 15.93 -0.88
CA ALA A 79 35.83 17.16 -0.14
C ALA A 79 34.79 18.23 -0.48
N PHE A 80 34.43 19.04 0.53
CA PHE A 80 33.55 20.20 0.38
C PHE A 80 34.10 21.42 1.12
N ALA A 81 33.71 22.63 0.73
CA ALA A 81 34.10 23.86 1.45
C ALA A 81 33.04 24.96 1.27
N PHE A 82 32.74 25.65 2.38
CA PHE A 82 32.03 26.92 2.43
C PHE A 82 33.01 28.02 2.79
N GLN A 83 33.03 29.07 1.99
CA GLN A 83 33.90 30.22 2.18
C GLN A 83 33.11 31.37 2.81
N ASN A 84 33.77 32.15 3.66
CA ASN A 84 33.21 33.38 4.25
C ASN A 84 31.86 33.18 4.98
N VAL A 85 31.75 32.10 5.77
CA VAL A 85 30.55 31.85 6.59
C VAL A 85 30.51 32.90 7.71
N PRO A 86 29.45 33.72 7.80
CA PRO A 86 29.38 34.83 8.77
C PRO A 86 29.01 34.40 10.17
N GLU A 87 28.58 33.12 10.35
CA GLU A 87 28.11 32.57 11.61
C GLU A 87 29.18 31.68 12.28
N VAL A 88 29.11 31.58 13.58
CA VAL A 88 30.08 30.81 14.40
C VAL A 88 29.57 29.42 14.79
N SER A 89 28.33 29.12 14.50
CA SER A 89 27.70 27.81 14.74
C SER A 89 26.44 27.64 13.91
N GLY A 90 26.04 26.40 13.72
CA GLY A 90 24.86 26.05 12.96
C GLY A 90 24.71 24.52 12.84
N THR A 91 23.99 24.09 11.83
CA THR A 91 23.78 22.68 11.50
C THR A 91 24.28 22.41 10.07
N ILE A 92 24.99 21.32 9.87
CA ILE A 92 25.30 20.79 8.54
C ILE A 92 24.45 19.57 8.28
N VAL A 93 23.81 19.54 7.11
CA VAL A 93 23.03 18.44 6.59
C VAL A 93 23.77 17.86 5.39
N VAL A 94 24.00 16.57 5.39
CA VAL A 94 24.69 15.84 4.32
C VAL A 94 23.70 14.82 3.73
N THR A 95 23.44 14.91 2.43
CA THR A 95 22.48 14.04 1.72
C THR A 95 23.14 13.45 0.49
N ALA A 96 23.07 12.13 0.35
CA ALA A 96 23.54 11.41 -0.81
C ALA A 96 22.56 10.28 -1.15
N ALA A 97 22.33 10.02 -2.44
CA ALA A 97 21.48 8.91 -2.86
C ALA A 97 22.04 7.58 -2.37
N GLY A 98 21.21 6.75 -1.72
CA GLY A 98 21.62 5.47 -1.15
C GLY A 98 22.32 5.54 0.22
N PHE A 99 22.35 6.71 0.87
CA PHE A 99 22.93 6.89 2.19
C PHE A 99 21.93 7.58 3.14
N GLU A 100 22.08 7.31 4.45
CA GLU A 100 21.28 8.00 5.46
C GLU A 100 21.60 9.51 5.47
N ARG A 101 20.56 10.33 5.54
CA ARG A 101 20.70 11.77 5.73
C ARG A 101 21.34 12.04 7.09
N LEU A 102 22.53 12.64 7.09
CA LEU A 102 23.25 12.99 8.29
C LEU A 102 23.04 14.46 8.62
N GLN A 103 22.68 14.73 9.86
CA GLN A 103 22.53 16.09 10.37
C GLN A 103 23.36 16.26 11.64
N ASN A 104 24.38 17.15 11.59
CA ASN A 104 25.26 17.40 12.72
C ASN A 104 25.38 18.89 13.04
N PRO A 105 25.35 19.28 14.32
CA PRO A 105 25.69 20.63 14.72
C PRO A 105 27.19 20.88 14.50
N TRP A 106 27.52 22.07 14.08
CA TRP A 106 28.91 22.53 13.97
C TRP A 106 29.13 23.81 14.75
N LYS A 107 30.40 24.04 15.18
CA LYS A 107 30.84 25.25 15.85
C LYS A 107 32.22 25.64 15.34
N ALA A 108 32.42 26.93 15.16
CA ALA A 108 33.69 27.47 14.68
C ALA A 108 34.89 27.07 15.55
N SER A 109 35.94 26.64 14.90
CA SER A 109 37.22 26.37 15.56
C SER A 109 38.02 27.65 15.72
N PRO A 110 38.77 27.83 16.85
CA PRO A 110 39.71 28.91 16.99
C PRO A 110 40.74 28.85 15.85
N GLY A 111 40.88 29.93 15.07
CA GLY A 111 41.78 29.97 13.93
C GLY A 111 41.15 30.14 12.56
N GLY A 112 39.82 30.30 12.49
CA GLY A 112 39.08 30.68 11.24
C GLY A 112 38.81 29.56 10.23
N VAL A 113 39.32 28.34 10.44
CA VAL A 113 39.02 27.15 9.61
C VAL A 113 38.45 26.06 10.50
N THR A 114 37.22 25.64 10.18
CA THR A 114 36.54 24.51 10.84
C THR A 114 36.58 23.31 9.89
N ARG A 115 37.17 22.19 10.35
CA ARG A 115 37.26 20.95 9.58
C ARG A 115 36.28 19.92 10.15
N LEU A 116 35.49 19.32 9.24
CA LEU A 116 34.47 18.36 9.60
C LEU A 116 34.64 17.09 8.73
N GLU A 117 34.53 15.93 9.35
CA GLU A 117 34.53 14.66 8.65
C GLU A 117 33.18 13.97 8.87
N PHE A 118 32.57 13.54 7.77
CA PHE A 118 31.30 12.84 7.79
C PHE A 118 31.48 11.45 7.21
N THR A 119 31.03 10.45 7.96
CA THR A 119 30.93 9.09 7.46
C THR A 119 29.46 8.81 7.22
N LEU A 120 29.06 8.68 5.93
CA LEU A 120 27.73 8.28 5.58
C LEU A 120 27.60 6.76 5.68
N VAL A 121 26.56 6.34 6.34
CA VAL A 121 26.15 4.95 6.38
C VAL A 121 25.19 4.73 5.21
N PRO A 122 25.32 3.66 4.40
CA PRO A 122 24.31 3.33 3.41
C PRO A 122 22.93 3.35 4.06
N SER A 123 21.94 3.94 3.40
CA SER A 123 20.57 3.94 3.92
C SER A 123 20.14 2.48 4.03
N ASN A 124 20.06 2.01 5.27
CA ASN A 124 19.56 0.68 5.52
C ASN A 124 18.07 0.66 5.16
N VAL A 125 17.73 -0.01 4.09
CA VAL A 125 16.34 -0.31 3.68
C VAL A 125 15.56 -1.03 4.81
N ILE A 126 16.23 -1.48 5.87
CA ILE A 126 15.67 -2.35 6.93
C ILE A 126 15.55 -1.69 8.31
N GLN A 127 16.01 -0.44 8.51
CA GLN A 127 15.84 0.26 9.81
C GLN A 127 14.86 1.44 9.74
N ARG A 128 13.87 1.38 8.88
CA ARG A 128 12.78 2.35 8.92
C ARG A 128 11.75 1.90 9.95
N VAL A 129 11.28 2.85 10.73
CA VAL A 129 10.16 2.67 11.66
C VAL A 129 8.97 2.16 10.86
N VAL A 130 8.60 0.90 11.05
CA VAL A 130 7.44 0.30 10.41
C VAL A 130 6.24 0.56 11.32
N VAL A 131 5.39 1.50 10.92
CA VAL A 131 4.18 1.88 11.67
C VAL A 131 3.19 0.72 11.77
N THR A 132 3.15 -0.12 10.74
CA THR A 132 2.22 -1.24 10.59
C THR A 132 2.38 -2.28 11.69
N ALA A 133 3.61 -2.52 12.13
CA ALA A 133 3.89 -3.58 13.09
C ALA A 133 3.43 -3.28 14.52
N THR A 134 3.34 -2.01 14.91
CA THR A 134 3.04 -1.60 16.29
C THR A 134 1.88 -0.60 16.40
N ARG A 135 1.30 -0.15 15.29
CA ARG A 135 0.34 0.97 15.24
C ARG A 135 0.84 2.25 15.92
N SER A 136 2.16 2.40 16.09
CA SER A 136 2.79 3.54 16.74
C SER A 136 4.08 3.94 16.02
N SER A 137 4.34 5.24 15.91
CA SER A 137 5.60 5.79 15.40
C SER A 137 6.68 5.90 16.48
N GLU A 138 6.35 5.71 17.75
CA GLU A 138 7.31 5.71 18.87
C GLU A 138 7.89 4.30 19.06
N LEU A 139 8.92 3.97 18.32
CA LEU A 139 9.66 2.73 18.51
C LEU A 139 10.86 2.91 19.44
N LEU A 140 11.10 1.91 20.26
CA LEU A 140 12.46 1.58 20.69
C LEU A 140 13.23 1.31 19.40
N ALA A 141 14.27 2.09 19.14
CA ALA A 141 15.02 2.15 17.88
C ALA A 141 15.52 0.79 17.32
N ASP A 142 15.27 -0.32 18.03
CA ASP A 142 15.81 -1.63 17.78
C ASP A 142 14.79 -2.79 17.82
N VAL A 143 13.46 -2.52 17.76
CA VAL A 143 12.45 -3.59 17.62
C VAL A 143 12.02 -3.69 16.16
N PRO A 144 12.73 -4.37 15.30
CA PRO A 144 12.24 -4.68 13.96
C PRO A 144 11.35 -5.92 14.05
N LEU A 145 10.16 -5.74 13.62
CA LEU A 145 9.27 -6.80 13.22
C LEU A 145 9.65 -7.20 11.78
N ALA A 146 9.44 -8.44 11.43
CA ALA A 146 9.84 -8.98 10.12
C ALA A 146 8.86 -8.51 9.02
N ASP A 147 8.90 -7.23 8.70
CA ASP A 147 8.00 -6.63 7.73
C ASP A 147 8.75 -6.30 6.43
N ILE A 148 8.05 -6.45 5.32
CA ILE A 148 8.54 -6.03 4.00
C ILE A 148 8.14 -4.58 3.79
N GLN A 149 9.08 -3.74 3.39
CA GLN A 149 8.81 -2.36 3.00
C GLN A 149 9.22 -2.14 1.54
N LEU A 150 8.28 -1.62 0.74
CA LEU A 150 8.56 -1.05 -0.57
C LEU A 150 8.59 0.47 -0.44
N THR A 151 9.72 1.08 -0.76
CA THR A 151 9.86 2.53 -0.79
C THR A 151 9.21 3.10 -2.06
N ARG A 152 9.03 4.43 -2.11
CA ARG A 152 8.59 5.10 -3.34
C ARG A 152 9.46 4.74 -4.54
N ASP A 153 10.78 4.75 -4.36
CA ASP A 153 11.72 4.44 -5.44
C ASP A 153 11.59 2.97 -5.90
N ASP A 154 11.28 2.05 -4.98
CA ASP A 154 10.99 0.66 -5.32
C ASP A 154 9.70 0.56 -6.16
N VAL A 155 8.61 1.21 -5.71
CA VAL A 155 7.33 1.25 -6.44
C VAL A 155 7.49 1.87 -7.82
N GLN A 156 8.26 2.96 -7.94
CA GLN A 156 8.51 3.63 -9.22
C GLN A 156 9.41 2.83 -10.18
N ALA A 157 10.26 1.96 -9.65
CA ALA A 157 11.15 1.09 -10.45
C ALA A 157 10.45 -0.20 -10.93
N ILE A 158 9.30 -0.56 -10.37
CA ILE A 158 8.52 -1.73 -10.83
C ILE A 158 7.81 -1.39 -12.14
N PRO A 159 7.96 -2.21 -13.20
CA PRO A 159 7.32 -2.00 -14.50
C PRO A 159 5.79 -1.99 -14.46
N ALA A 160 5.20 -2.74 -13.54
CA ALA A 160 3.75 -2.85 -13.39
C ALA A 160 3.11 -1.49 -13.05
N LEU A 161 1.97 -1.20 -13.68
CA LEU A 161 1.22 0.02 -13.47
C LEU A 161 0.35 -0.07 -12.21
N GLN A 162 -0.39 -1.16 -12.06
CA GLN A 162 -1.34 -1.35 -10.97
C GLN A 162 -0.65 -1.83 -9.69
N LEU A 163 -1.19 -1.40 -8.54
CA LEU A 163 -0.61 -1.70 -7.24
C LEU A 163 -0.62 -3.20 -6.92
N ASP A 164 -1.69 -3.92 -7.26
CA ASP A 164 -1.77 -5.37 -7.06
C ASP A 164 -0.71 -6.12 -7.89
N ASP A 165 -0.48 -5.71 -9.14
CA ASP A 165 0.54 -6.31 -9.99
C ASP A 165 1.96 -6.02 -9.46
N ALA A 166 2.20 -4.83 -8.89
CA ALA A 166 3.45 -4.50 -8.22
C ALA A 166 3.68 -5.36 -6.96
N LEU A 167 2.64 -5.57 -6.15
CA LEU A 167 2.71 -6.39 -4.93
C LEU A 167 2.97 -7.87 -5.22
N ARG A 168 2.71 -8.35 -6.44
CA ARG A 168 3.05 -9.73 -6.87
C ARG A 168 4.55 -10.02 -6.94
N GLN A 169 5.41 -9.00 -6.81
CA GLN A 169 6.85 -9.19 -6.61
C GLN A 169 7.18 -9.70 -5.19
N ILE A 170 6.21 -9.70 -4.28
CA ILE A 170 6.34 -10.27 -2.94
C ILE A 170 5.84 -11.71 -2.96
N PRO A 171 6.68 -12.72 -2.73
CA PRO A 171 6.32 -14.14 -2.93
C PRO A 171 5.11 -14.60 -2.11
N GLY A 172 4.91 -14.03 -0.93
CA GLY A 172 3.80 -14.36 -0.03
C GLY A 172 2.47 -13.73 -0.42
N PHE A 173 2.45 -12.75 -1.34
CA PHE A 173 1.24 -12.05 -1.75
C PHE A 173 0.48 -12.83 -2.83
N SER A 174 -0.82 -13.00 -2.65
CA SER A 174 -1.72 -13.58 -3.65
C SER A 174 -3.11 -12.96 -3.59
N LEU A 175 -3.79 -12.95 -4.74
CA LEU A 175 -5.21 -12.63 -4.84
C LEU A 175 -6.01 -13.91 -5.01
N PHE A 176 -7.32 -13.88 -4.70
CA PHE A 176 -8.24 -15.00 -4.91
C PHE A 176 -8.16 -15.56 -6.33
N ARG A 177 -8.01 -14.69 -7.33
CA ARG A 177 -7.63 -15.08 -8.68
C ARG A 177 -6.34 -14.40 -9.09
N ARG A 178 -5.53 -15.05 -9.91
CA ARG A 178 -4.26 -14.47 -10.38
C ARG A 178 -4.41 -13.52 -11.57
N SER A 179 -5.65 -13.03 -11.83
CA SER A 179 -5.92 -11.97 -12.81
C SER A 179 -5.48 -10.60 -12.25
N SER A 180 -4.99 -9.72 -13.12
CA SER A 180 -4.71 -8.32 -12.79
C SER A 180 -5.99 -7.55 -12.51
N SER A 181 -5.95 -6.55 -11.62
CA SER A 181 -7.05 -5.61 -11.37
C SER A 181 -7.55 -4.93 -12.65
N ARG A 182 -6.71 -4.81 -13.68
CA ARG A 182 -7.09 -4.25 -14.99
C ARG A 182 -8.23 -5.00 -15.69
N THR A 183 -8.42 -6.27 -15.39
CA THR A 183 -9.40 -7.12 -16.07
C THR A 183 -10.23 -8.00 -15.14
N ALA A 184 -9.84 -8.07 -13.86
CA ALA A 184 -10.56 -8.89 -12.89
C ALA A 184 -11.81 -8.18 -12.38
N ASN A 185 -12.90 -8.93 -12.20
CA ASN A 185 -14.05 -8.42 -11.47
C ASN A 185 -13.63 -8.05 -10.03
N PRO A 186 -14.01 -6.89 -9.49
CA PRO A 186 -13.64 -6.46 -8.14
C PRO A 186 -13.91 -7.48 -7.05
N THR A 187 -15.04 -8.19 -7.11
CA THR A 187 -15.42 -9.23 -6.13
C THR A 187 -14.49 -10.45 -6.10
N THR A 188 -13.48 -10.51 -6.99
CA THR A 188 -12.43 -11.53 -7.00
C THR A 188 -11.06 -11.00 -6.54
N GLN A 189 -11.01 -9.79 -6.02
CA GLN A 189 -9.78 -9.10 -5.58
C GLN A 189 -9.47 -9.30 -4.08
N GLY A 190 -9.94 -10.38 -3.48
CA GLY A 190 -9.60 -10.75 -2.10
C GLY A 190 -8.12 -11.08 -1.96
N VAL A 191 -7.49 -10.52 -0.92
CA VAL A 191 -6.05 -10.62 -0.64
C VAL A 191 -5.75 -11.76 0.32
N SER A 192 -4.68 -12.49 0.07
CA SER A 192 -4.15 -13.51 0.95
C SER A 192 -2.63 -13.41 1.03
N LEU A 193 -2.08 -13.68 2.20
CA LEU A 193 -0.64 -13.76 2.45
C LEU A 193 -0.25 -15.18 2.88
N ARG A 194 1.01 -15.58 2.62
CA ARG A 194 1.61 -16.87 3.03
C ARG A 194 0.72 -18.09 2.77
N GLY A 195 0.00 -18.08 1.63
CA GLY A 195 -0.73 -19.26 1.16
C GLY A 195 -1.98 -19.64 1.97
N LEU A 196 -2.57 -18.70 2.72
CA LEU A 196 -3.83 -18.96 3.45
C LEU A 196 -5.04 -19.12 2.52
N GLY A 197 -4.91 -18.69 1.25
CA GLY A 197 -6.00 -18.63 0.28
C GLY A 197 -6.96 -17.47 0.58
N ALA A 198 -7.91 -17.26 -0.33
CA ALA A 198 -9.01 -16.30 -0.16
C ALA A 198 -10.26 -16.87 -0.85
N SER A 199 -11.43 -16.37 -0.49
CA SER A 199 -12.73 -16.81 -1.06
C SER A 199 -13.40 -15.75 -1.92
N GLY A 200 -12.66 -14.70 -2.33
CA GLY A 200 -13.17 -13.44 -2.86
C GLY A 200 -13.05 -12.35 -1.80
N SER A 201 -13.38 -12.64 -0.56
CA SER A 201 -13.09 -11.79 0.61
C SER A 201 -11.63 -11.91 1.02
N SER A 202 -11.04 -10.81 1.47
CA SER A 202 -9.63 -10.77 1.91
C SER A 202 -9.44 -11.49 3.24
N ARG A 203 -8.26 -12.07 3.41
CA ARG A 203 -7.69 -12.53 4.68
C ARG A 203 -6.54 -11.65 5.17
N ALA A 204 -6.29 -10.55 4.47
CA ALA A 204 -5.36 -9.50 4.88
C ALA A 204 -6.09 -8.15 4.86
N LEU A 205 -5.82 -7.33 5.87
CA LEU A 205 -6.33 -5.97 5.95
C LEU A 205 -5.44 -5.05 5.09
N VAL A 206 -6.06 -4.28 4.21
CA VAL A 206 -5.38 -3.28 3.40
C VAL A 206 -5.77 -1.89 3.89
N LEU A 207 -4.79 -1.07 4.21
CA LEU A 207 -4.98 0.25 4.79
C LEU A 207 -4.32 1.34 3.95
N GLU A 208 -4.90 2.54 3.95
CA GLU A 208 -4.24 3.78 3.55
C GLU A 208 -4.16 4.71 4.76
N ASP A 209 -2.95 5.01 5.23
CA ASP A 209 -2.69 5.84 6.43
C ASP A 209 -3.51 5.42 7.68
N GLY A 210 -3.74 4.11 7.83
CA GLY A 210 -4.49 3.52 8.93
C GLY A 210 -5.99 3.44 8.73
N ILE A 211 -6.51 3.77 7.53
CA ILE A 211 -7.93 3.72 7.17
C ILE A 211 -8.18 2.55 6.21
N PRO A 212 -9.17 1.68 6.45
CA PRO A 212 -9.43 0.51 5.61
C PRO A 212 -9.76 0.85 4.15
N LEU A 213 -9.14 0.12 3.22
CA LEU A 213 -9.45 0.08 1.79
C LEU A 213 -10.33 -1.11 1.40
N ASN A 214 -10.47 -2.10 2.28
CA ASN A 214 -11.33 -3.23 2.07
C ASN A 214 -12.78 -2.79 1.90
N ASP A 215 -13.48 -3.37 0.94
CA ASP A 215 -14.91 -3.12 0.67
C ASP A 215 -15.77 -3.45 1.90
N PRO A 216 -16.74 -2.58 2.29
CA PRO A 216 -17.54 -2.79 3.49
C PRO A 216 -18.48 -3.99 3.40
N PHE A 217 -18.92 -4.39 2.20
CA PHE A 217 -19.86 -5.48 2.02
C PHE A 217 -19.18 -6.84 1.86
N GLY A 218 -18.01 -6.88 1.18
CA GLY A 218 -17.40 -8.13 0.77
C GLY A 218 -15.90 -8.27 1.06
N ALA A 219 -15.27 -7.24 1.60
CA ALA A 219 -13.85 -7.19 1.96
C ALA A 219 -12.85 -7.45 0.81
N TRP A 220 -13.24 -7.24 -0.47
CA TRP A 220 -12.29 -7.16 -1.57
C TRP A 220 -11.62 -5.78 -1.62
N VAL A 221 -10.63 -5.58 -2.48
CA VAL A 221 -9.85 -4.34 -2.56
C VAL A 221 -9.91 -3.75 -3.97
N TYR A 222 -10.24 -2.47 -4.07
CA TYR A 222 -10.10 -1.69 -5.29
C TYR A 222 -8.71 -1.05 -5.31
N TRP A 223 -7.79 -1.60 -6.10
CA TRP A 223 -6.37 -1.25 -6.06
C TRP A 223 -6.05 0.14 -6.64
N ASP A 224 -6.94 0.66 -7.47
CA ASP A 224 -6.78 1.96 -8.15
C ASP A 224 -7.27 3.14 -7.29
N ARG A 225 -7.70 2.89 -6.03
CA ARG A 225 -8.15 3.94 -5.10
C ARG A 225 -7.03 4.83 -4.61
N VAL A 226 -5.78 4.38 -4.61
CA VAL A 226 -4.64 5.16 -4.15
C VAL A 226 -3.83 5.63 -5.36
N PRO A 227 -3.80 6.95 -5.66
CA PRO A 227 -3.01 7.49 -6.77
C PRO A 227 -1.55 7.11 -6.63
N ARG A 228 -0.94 6.56 -7.68
CA ARG A 228 0.46 6.08 -7.68
C ARG A 228 1.44 7.13 -7.18
N GLU A 229 1.29 8.39 -7.61
CA GLU A 229 2.16 9.50 -7.22
C GLU A 229 1.97 9.95 -5.76
N SER A 230 0.86 9.56 -5.11
CA SER A 230 0.63 9.80 -3.68
C SER A 230 1.36 8.83 -2.76
N ILE A 231 1.85 7.67 -3.26
CA ILE A 231 2.47 6.64 -2.44
C ILE A 231 3.87 7.09 -1.98
N SER A 232 4.11 7.04 -0.67
CA SER A 232 5.42 7.21 -0.04
C SER A 232 6.13 5.87 0.18
N SER A 233 5.41 4.91 0.74
CA SER A 233 5.89 3.54 0.96
C SER A 233 4.72 2.58 1.16
N ILE A 234 5.01 1.29 1.01
CA ILE A 234 4.07 0.21 1.32
C ILE A 234 4.73 -0.70 2.33
N GLU A 235 4.06 -0.97 3.42
CA GLU A 235 4.51 -1.83 4.50
C GLU A 235 3.64 -3.08 4.56
N ILE A 236 4.24 -4.26 4.73
CA ILE A 236 3.53 -5.53 4.68
C ILE A 236 3.97 -6.41 5.84
N ALA A 237 3.05 -6.63 6.78
CA ALA A 237 3.18 -7.59 7.84
C ALA A 237 2.52 -8.91 7.40
N GLN A 238 3.32 -9.97 7.21
CA GLN A 238 2.86 -11.26 6.66
C GLN A 238 2.49 -12.30 7.72
N GLU A 239 2.13 -11.89 8.91
CA GLU A 239 1.72 -12.77 10.02
C GLU A 239 0.35 -12.37 10.58
N GLY A 240 -0.31 -13.25 11.29
CA GLY A 240 -1.60 -12.94 11.91
C GLY A 240 -1.50 -11.71 12.80
N SER A 241 -2.13 -10.61 12.38
CA SER A 241 -2.01 -9.28 12.99
C SER A 241 -3.27 -8.83 13.74
N SER A 242 -4.22 -9.75 13.98
CA SER A 242 -5.46 -9.43 14.70
C SER A 242 -5.23 -8.94 16.13
N SER A 243 -4.08 -9.20 16.75
CA SER A 243 -3.74 -8.68 18.08
C SER A 243 -3.70 -7.16 18.17
N LEU A 244 -3.56 -6.47 17.03
CA LEU A 244 -3.57 -5.02 16.94
C LEU A 244 -4.69 -4.50 16.02
N TYR A 245 -5.02 -5.24 14.95
CA TYR A 245 -5.88 -4.74 13.86
C TYR A 245 -7.26 -5.39 13.79
N GLY A 246 -7.52 -6.47 14.54
CA GLY A 246 -8.84 -7.13 14.60
C GLY A 246 -9.13 -8.05 13.43
N SER A 247 -10.41 -8.12 13.04
CA SER A 247 -10.99 -9.15 12.19
C SER A 247 -10.28 -9.38 10.85
N ASP A 248 -10.07 -8.36 10.06
CA ASP A 248 -9.62 -8.51 8.66
C ASP A 248 -8.11 -8.80 8.53
N ALA A 249 -7.37 -8.68 9.65
CA ALA A 249 -5.94 -8.93 9.70
C ALA A 249 -5.61 -10.41 10.04
N LEU A 250 -6.43 -11.38 9.56
CA LEU A 250 -6.23 -12.81 9.81
C LEU A 250 -4.83 -13.28 9.37
N GLY A 251 -4.43 -12.96 8.15
CA GLY A 251 -3.16 -13.37 7.54
C GLY A 251 -2.13 -12.25 7.43
N GLY A 252 -2.44 -11.05 7.91
CA GLY A 252 -1.53 -9.92 7.90
C GLY A 252 -2.16 -8.58 7.54
N VAL A 253 -1.30 -7.58 7.37
CA VAL A 253 -1.69 -6.20 7.04
C VAL A 253 -0.81 -5.68 5.90
N ILE A 254 -1.42 -4.97 4.97
CA ILE A 254 -0.76 -4.18 3.93
C ILE A 254 -1.12 -2.73 4.18
N GLN A 255 -0.13 -1.91 4.51
CA GLN A 255 -0.31 -0.49 4.77
C GLN A 255 0.30 0.32 3.63
N VAL A 256 -0.52 1.08 2.91
CA VAL A 256 -0.06 2.10 1.97
C VAL A 256 0.07 3.41 2.74
N LEU A 257 1.28 3.94 2.80
CA LEU A 257 1.56 5.24 3.41
C LEU A 257 1.66 6.29 2.32
N THR A 258 0.93 7.39 2.48
CA THR A 258 0.95 8.47 1.51
C THR A 258 2.03 9.49 1.82
N ARG A 259 2.36 10.31 0.83
CA ARG A 259 3.39 11.34 0.96
C ARG A 259 2.92 12.45 1.90
N PRO A 260 3.76 12.82 2.88
CA PRO A 260 3.49 13.99 3.71
C PRO A 260 3.56 15.27 2.87
N ALA A 261 2.89 16.33 3.36
CA ALA A 261 3.00 17.64 2.75
C ALA A 261 4.45 18.14 2.80
N GLU A 262 4.97 18.56 1.65
CA GLU A 262 6.25 19.25 1.53
C GLU A 262 6.00 20.77 1.46
N PRO A 263 6.96 21.67 1.78
CA PRO A 263 6.73 23.11 1.74
C PRO A 263 6.16 23.63 0.40
N ALA A 264 6.56 23.01 -0.71
CA ALA A 264 5.92 23.16 -2.02
C ALA A 264 6.36 21.96 -2.88
N GLY A 265 5.47 21.01 -3.12
CA GLY A 265 5.74 19.80 -3.90
C GLY A 265 4.73 19.59 -5.01
N LEU A 266 5.19 19.15 -6.17
CA LEU A 266 4.38 18.70 -7.30
C LEU A 266 5.04 17.50 -7.94
N SER A 267 4.27 16.46 -8.20
CA SER A 267 4.70 15.27 -8.91
C SER A 267 3.64 14.86 -9.91
N LEU A 268 4.05 14.47 -11.09
CA LEU A 268 3.17 14.07 -12.18
C LEU A 268 3.79 12.89 -12.90
N GLU A 269 3.03 11.83 -13.09
CA GLU A 269 3.35 10.75 -14.04
C GLU A 269 2.25 10.69 -15.10
N THR A 270 2.62 10.63 -16.37
CA THR A 270 1.68 10.35 -17.45
C THR A 270 2.27 9.32 -18.39
N SER A 271 1.43 8.41 -18.86
CA SER A 271 1.84 7.36 -19.77
C SER A 271 0.75 7.01 -20.78
N TYR A 272 1.18 6.40 -21.88
CA TYR A 272 0.30 5.79 -22.86
C TYR A 272 0.84 4.42 -23.26
N GLY A 273 -0.03 3.42 -23.23
CA GLY A 273 0.31 2.04 -23.54
C GLY A 273 -0.49 1.45 -24.70
N ASN A 274 -0.09 0.25 -25.12
CA ASN A 274 -0.92 -0.58 -26.00
C ASN A 274 -2.26 -0.86 -25.32
N GLN A 275 -3.24 -1.43 -26.05
CA GLN A 275 -4.62 -1.61 -25.57
C GLN A 275 -5.34 -0.27 -25.28
N ASN A 276 -4.89 0.83 -25.93
CA ASN A 276 -5.42 2.19 -25.73
C ASN A 276 -5.46 2.58 -24.24
N SER A 277 -4.30 2.55 -23.59
CA SER A 277 -4.17 2.68 -22.14
C SER A 277 -3.50 4.02 -21.75
N PRO A 278 -4.22 5.18 -21.78
CA PRO A 278 -3.77 6.42 -21.18
C PRO A 278 -3.82 6.34 -19.65
N GLU A 279 -2.83 6.99 -19.02
CA GLU A 279 -2.78 7.15 -17.57
C GLU A 279 -2.22 8.53 -17.23
N LEU A 280 -2.77 9.14 -16.18
CA LEU A 280 -2.27 10.36 -15.57
C LEU A 280 -2.40 10.23 -14.05
N SER A 281 -1.31 10.37 -13.32
CA SER A 281 -1.27 10.44 -11.88
C SER A 281 -0.58 11.73 -11.42
N VAL A 282 -1.15 12.40 -10.44
CA VAL A 282 -0.69 13.70 -9.92
C VAL A 282 -0.65 13.66 -8.41
N TRP A 283 0.38 14.23 -7.84
CA TRP A 283 0.43 14.57 -6.43
C TRP A 283 0.93 16.01 -6.27
N ALA A 284 0.28 16.77 -5.38
CA ALA A 284 0.71 18.08 -4.97
C ALA A 284 0.64 18.20 -3.44
N GLY A 285 1.61 18.88 -2.84
CA GLY A 285 1.63 19.10 -1.40
C GLY A 285 2.15 20.49 -1.07
N GLY A 286 1.62 21.09 0.01
CA GLY A 286 1.99 22.42 0.48
C GLY A 286 1.93 22.52 2.00
N GLU A 287 2.89 23.29 2.55
CA GLU A 287 2.89 23.69 3.96
C GLU A 287 3.12 25.19 4.06
N LYS A 288 2.23 25.87 4.76
CA LYS A 288 2.34 27.32 5.02
C LYS A 288 1.68 27.69 6.36
N ASP A 289 2.40 28.42 7.19
CA ASP A 289 1.93 28.95 8.48
C ASP A 289 1.28 27.87 9.40
N GLY A 290 1.85 26.65 9.35
CA GLY A 290 1.36 25.48 10.08
C GLY A 290 0.12 24.80 9.46
N TRP A 291 -0.42 25.29 8.35
CA TRP A 291 -1.38 24.55 7.54
C TRP A 291 -0.63 23.62 6.59
N VAL A 292 -1.10 22.39 6.49
CA VAL A 292 -0.59 21.37 5.58
C VAL A 292 -1.72 20.95 4.65
N SER A 293 -1.41 20.70 3.40
CA SER A 293 -2.37 20.15 2.44
C SER A 293 -1.69 19.22 1.44
N THR A 294 -2.37 18.14 1.06
CA THR A 294 -1.96 17.28 -0.05
C THR A 294 -3.15 17.02 -0.95
N PHE A 295 -2.88 16.91 -2.22
CA PHE A 295 -3.82 16.48 -3.24
C PHE A 295 -3.18 15.33 -4.03
N GLY A 296 -3.91 14.25 -4.19
CA GLY A 296 -3.61 13.14 -5.10
C GLY A 296 -4.72 12.96 -6.12
N GLY A 297 -4.38 12.59 -7.32
CA GLY A 297 -5.37 12.29 -8.35
C GLY A 297 -4.81 11.34 -9.39
N GLN A 298 -5.65 10.44 -9.90
CA GLN A 298 -5.30 9.52 -10.96
C GLN A 298 -6.49 9.29 -11.88
N VAL A 299 -6.24 9.19 -13.16
CA VAL A 299 -7.16 8.69 -14.15
C VAL A 299 -6.46 7.65 -15.00
N PHE A 300 -7.12 6.52 -15.19
CA PHE A 300 -6.61 5.42 -15.98
C PHE A 300 -7.72 4.83 -16.85
N ARG A 301 -7.36 4.34 -18.01
CA ARG A 301 -8.23 3.57 -18.89
C ARG A 301 -7.44 2.52 -19.63
N THR A 302 -8.07 1.38 -19.90
CA THR A 302 -7.58 0.40 -20.86
C THR A 302 -8.75 -0.30 -21.54
N ASP A 303 -8.65 -0.51 -22.85
CA ASP A 303 -9.59 -1.37 -23.57
C ASP A 303 -9.35 -2.85 -23.26
N GLY A 304 -8.23 -3.18 -22.59
CA GLY A 304 -7.88 -4.54 -22.19
C GLY A 304 -7.74 -5.53 -23.34
N TYR A 305 -8.00 -6.78 -23.04
CA TYR A 305 -7.85 -7.89 -24.00
C TYR A 305 -8.95 -8.95 -23.81
N ILE A 306 -9.12 -9.83 -24.79
CA ILE A 306 -10.08 -10.94 -24.69
C ILE A 306 -9.50 -12.03 -23.79
N LEU A 307 -10.19 -12.30 -22.67
CA LEU A 307 -9.72 -13.22 -21.64
C LEU A 307 -9.75 -14.68 -22.10
N VAL A 308 -10.73 -15.05 -22.92
CA VAL A 308 -10.93 -16.44 -23.37
C VAL A 308 -9.88 -16.81 -24.41
N PRO A 309 -9.24 -17.98 -24.34
CA PRO A 309 -8.30 -18.48 -25.36
C PRO A 309 -8.94 -18.52 -26.74
N LYS A 310 -8.13 -18.32 -27.78
CA LYS A 310 -8.64 -18.19 -29.17
C LYS A 310 -9.48 -19.38 -29.61
N ASP A 311 -9.12 -20.59 -29.20
CA ASP A 311 -9.79 -21.83 -29.63
C ASP A 311 -11.11 -22.07 -28.89
N ASP A 312 -11.34 -21.39 -27.78
CA ASP A 312 -12.56 -21.48 -26.95
C ASP A 312 -13.49 -20.28 -27.14
N ARG A 313 -13.15 -19.30 -28.01
CA ARG A 313 -13.93 -18.08 -28.25
C ARG A 313 -15.14 -18.29 -29.12
N GLY A 314 -16.21 -17.58 -28.77
CA GLY A 314 -17.35 -17.36 -29.65
C GLY A 314 -17.55 -15.87 -29.97
N THR A 315 -18.68 -15.55 -30.57
CA THR A 315 -18.98 -14.17 -31.02
C THR A 315 -19.30 -13.20 -29.91
N VAL A 316 -19.64 -13.68 -28.69
CA VAL A 316 -19.91 -12.83 -27.52
C VAL A 316 -18.65 -12.43 -26.76
N ASP A 317 -17.49 -13.04 -27.07
CA ASP A 317 -16.26 -12.74 -26.36
C ASP A 317 -15.67 -11.40 -26.80
N THR A 318 -15.72 -10.43 -25.92
CA THR A 318 -15.21 -9.08 -26.10
C THR A 318 -13.99 -8.84 -25.22
N ARG A 319 -13.39 -7.69 -25.34
CA ARG A 319 -12.28 -7.29 -24.46
C ARG A 319 -12.82 -7.02 -23.06
N ALA A 320 -12.04 -7.40 -22.05
CA ALA A 320 -12.24 -7.00 -20.67
C ALA A 320 -11.31 -5.81 -20.39
N GLY A 321 -11.90 -4.68 -20.01
CA GLY A 321 -11.20 -3.43 -19.79
C GLY A 321 -11.72 -2.68 -18.57
N VAL A 322 -11.04 -1.60 -18.21
CA VAL A 322 -11.41 -0.74 -17.09
C VAL A 322 -11.17 0.73 -17.42
N SER A 323 -11.98 1.59 -16.83
CA SER A 323 -11.77 3.04 -16.75
C SER A 323 -12.05 3.48 -15.34
N ASP A 324 -11.09 4.13 -14.72
CA ASP A 324 -11.22 4.62 -13.36
C ASP A 324 -10.71 6.05 -13.20
N ALA A 325 -11.19 6.69 -12.14
CA ALA A 325 -10.73 7.98 -11.68
C ALA A 325 -10.75 8.01 -10.15
N THR A 326 -9.65 8.46 -9.55
CA THR A 326 -9.56 8.67 -8.11
C THR A 326 -9.04 10.06 -7.79
N ALA A 327 -9.52 10.63 -6.70
CA ALA A 327 -9.06 11.88 -6.14
C ALA A 327 -9.01 11.81 -4.62
N ASP A 328 -7.99 12.41 -4.05
CA ASP A 328 -7.70 12.46 -2.62
C ASP A 328 -7.28 13.88 -2.24
N LEU A 329 -7.85 14.41 -1.18
CA LEU A 329 -7.51 15.72 -0.63
C LEU A 329 -7.40 15.65 0.88
N MET A 330 -6.26 16.04 1.43
CA MET A 330 -6.05 16.20 2.86
C MET A 330 -5.73 17.67 3.17
N ILE A 331 -6.34 18.16 4.24
CA ILE A 331 -6.06 19.47 4.83
C ILE A 331 -5.84 19.26 6.33
N GLY A 332 -4.71 19.73 6.84
CA GLY A 332 -4.32 19.57 8.23
C GLY A 332 -3.78 20.86 8.84
N ARG A 333 -3.69 20.85 10.14
CA ARG A 333 -3.12 21.92 10.96
C ARG A 333 -2.12 21.35 11.96
N LYS A 334 -0.87 21.79 11.87
CA LYS A 334 0.12 21.52 12.89
C LYS A 334 -0.16 22.35 14.15
N ILE A 335 -0.09 21.72 15.30
CA ILE A 335 -0.29 22.29 16.62
C ILE A 335 1.03 22.12 17.39
N GLY A 336 1.85 23.17 17.39
CA GLY A 336 3.25 23.04 17.81
C GLY A 336 4.06 22.18 16.84
N ASP A 337 5.16 21.58 17.32
CA ASP A 337 6.12 20.88 16.46
C ASP A 337 5.78 19.40 16.23
N LYS A 338 4.89 18.81 17.04
CA LYS A 338 4.69 17.34 17.07
C LYS A 338 3.24 16.91 17.04
N SER A 339 2.30 17.84 17.06
CA SER A 339 0.86 17.52 16.99
C SER A 339 0.27 18.02 15.69
N GLU A 340 -0.68 17.26 15.17
CA GLU A 340 -1.40 17.59 13.94
C GLU A 340 -2.84 17.09 14.01
N ILE A 341 -3.77 17.89 13.49
CA ILE A 341 -5.14 17.49 13.21
C ILE A 341 -5.39 17.64 11.72
N PHE A 342 -6.17 16.75 11.13
CA PHE A 342 -6.46 16.80 9.71
C PHE A 342 -7.87 16.28 9.37
N ALA A 343 -8.35 16.73 8.22
CA ALA A 343 -9.49 16.16 7.51
C ALA A 343 -9.03 15.67 6.14
N ARG A 344 -9.58 14.56 5.69
CA ARG A 344 -9.26 13.97 4.39
C ARG A 344 -10.52 13.47 3.71
N GLY A 345 -10.57 13.60 2.38
CA GLY A 345 -11.66 13.12 1.55
C GLY A 345 -11.13 12.38 0.33
N TRP A 346 -11.80 11.28 -0.03
CA TRP A 346 -11.50 10.46 -1.22
C TRP A 346 -12.74 10.32 -2.07
N TYR A 347 -12.52 10.26 -3.36
CA TYR A 347 -13.53 9.90 -4.35
C TYR A 347 -12.94 8.91 -5.35
N PHE A 348 -13.69 7.86 -5.65
CA PHE A 348 -13.33 6.84 -6.62
C PHE A 348 -14.53 6.51 -7.49
N ASP A 349 -14.33 6.43 -8.82
CA ASP A 349 -15.32 6.02 -9.82
C ASP A 349 -14.65 5.03 -10.78
N GLU A 350 -15.27 3.88 -10.98
CA GLU A 350 -14.74 2.82 -11.84
C GLU A 350 -15.87 2.23 -12.71
N SER A 351 -15.55 1.96 -13.97
CA SER A 351 -16.43 1.23 -14.92
C SER A 351 -15.64 0.14 -15.63
N ARG A 352 -16.24 -1.06 -15.78
CA ARG A 352 -15.58 -2.23 -16.35
C ARG A 352 -16.44 -2.96 -17.36
N ASP A 353 -15.78 -3.45 -18.41
CA ASP A 353 -16.27 -4.49 -19.30
C ASP A 353 -15.64 -5.83 -18.86
N ASN A 354 -16.45 -6.83 -18.58
CA ASN A 354 -15.99 -8.12 -18.02
C ASN A 354 -15.84 -9.24 -19.07
N GLY A 355 -15.65 -8.87 -20.34
CA GLY A 355 -15.33 -9.79 -21.42
C GLY A 355 -16.51 -10.32 -22.22
N THR A 356 -17.74 -9.89 -21.92
CA THR A 356 -18.93 -10.09 -22.78
C THR A 356 -19.82 -8.86 -22.73
N PRO A 357 -20.68 -8.60 -23.76
CA PRO A 357 -21.51 -7.40 -23.85
C PRO A 357 -22.47 -7.17 -22.67
N LEU A 358 -22.98 -8.26 -22.07
CA LEU A 358 -23.94 -8.18 -20.96
C LEU A 358 -23.29 -8.31 -19.56
N GLN A 359 -21.97 -8.44 -19.45
CA GLN A 359 -21.25 -8.49 -18.17
C GLN A 359 -20.45 -7.23 -17.98
N VAL A 360 -21.05 -6.28 -17.29
CA VAL A 360 -20.44 -4.99 -16.96
C VAL A 360 -20.61 -4.68 -15.49
N ASN A 361 -19.73 -3.86 -14.94
CA ASN A 361 -19.91 -3.30 -13.60
C ASN A 361 -19.44 -1.87 -13.50
N ASN A 362 -19.94 -1.16 -12.50
CA ASN A 362 -19.41 0.13 -12.08
C ASN A 362 -19.45 0.25 -10.55
N THR A 363 -18.49 1.02 -10.04
CA THR A 363 -18.34 1.28 -8.61
C THR A 363 -18.13 2.77 -8.38
N ARG A 364 -18.79 3.34 -7.37
CA ARG A 364 -18.52 4.68 -6.84
C ARG A 364 -18.31 4.62 -5.36
N ILE A 365 -17.24 5.24 -4.88
CA ILE A 365 -16.91 5.30 -3.47
C ILE A 365 -16.62 6.75 -3.10
N GLY A 366 -17.32 7.26 -2.10
CA GLY A 366 -16.99 8.48 -1.39
C GLY A 366 -16.56 8.13 0.03
N GLN A 367 -15.42 8.64 0.47
CA GLN A 367 -14.92 8.39 1.82
C GLN A 367 -14.40 9.69 2.44
N GLY A 368 -14.68 9.90 3.72
CA GLY A 368 -14.15 11.02 4.50
C GLY A 368 -13.50 10.53 5.78
N ALA A 369 -12.48 11.24 6.26
CA ALA A 369 -11.85 10.95 7.53
C ALA A 369 -11.45 12.21 8.29
N LEU A 370 -11.42 12.08 9.61
CA LEU A 370 -10.84 13.04 10.54
C LEU A 370 -9.75 12.34 11.34
N GLY A 371 -8.60 12.98 11.48
CA GLY A 371 -7.49 12.43 12.23
C GLY A 371 -6.83 13.44 13.14
N ALA A 372 -6.21 12.92 14.20
CA ALA A 372 -5.36 13.70 15.07
C ALA A 372 -4.16 12.86 15.52
N ASN A 373 -2.99 13.46 15.52
CA ASN A 373 -1.78 12.95 16.16
C ASN A 373 -1.39 13.97 17.22
N LEU A 374 -1.50 13.62 18.49
CA LEU A 374 -1.36 14.55 19.61
C LEU A 374 -0.20 14.12 20.49
N ASP A 375 0.86 14.91 20.54
CA ASP A 375 1.94 14.75 21.50
C ASP A 375 1.49 15.30 22.86
N LEU A 376 1.31 14.41 23.83
CA LEU A 376 0.92 14.73 25.21
C LEU A 376 2.16 14.97 26.09
N GLY A 377 3.32 15.17 25.49
CA GLY A 377 4.60 15.34 26.19
C GLY A 377 4.94 14.08 27.00
N ALA A 378 5.14 14.24 28.30
CA ALA A 378 5.39 13.10 29.18
C ALA A 378 4.23 12.08 29.22
N GLY A 379 3.04 12.43 28.71
CA GLY A 379 1.88 11.56 28.61
C GLY A 379 1.94 10.58 27.41
N GLY A 380 2.88 10.76 26.48
CA GLY A 380 3.02 9.92 25.27
C GLY A 380 2.31 10.52 24.05
N LEU A 381 2.06 9.70 23.03
CA LEU A 381 1.39 10.06 21.79
C LEU A 381 -0.04 9.48 21.78
N LEU A 382 -1.01 10.27 21.37
CA LEU A 382 -2.39 9.85 21.13
C LEU A 382 -2.72 10.04 19.65
N THR A 383 -3.07 8.94 18.97
CA THR A 383 -3.50 8.92 17.58
C THR A 383 -4.99 8.61 17.52
N LEU A 384 -5.76 9.51 16.89
CA LEU A 384 -7.21 9.35 16.70
C LEU A 384 -7.51 9.30 15.20
N ARG A 385 -8.38 8.38 14.79
CA ARG A 385 -8.89 8.25 13.43
C ARG A 385 -10.40 8.01 13.48
N PHE A 386 -11.14 8.73 12.67
CA PHE A 386 -12.56 8.50 12.41
C PHE A 386 -12.77 8.55 10.91
N TYR A 387 -13.55 7.64 10.37
CA TYR A 387 -13.86 7.61 8.94
C TYR A 387 -15.28 7.15 8.68
N ALA A 388 -15.79 7.56 7.52
CA ALA A 388 -17.05 7.09 6.97
C ALA A 388 -16.89 6.93 5.46
N SER A 389 -17.43 5.86 4.92
CA SER A 389 -17.46 5.58 3.49
C SER A 389 -18.86 5.21 3.03
N ALA A 390 -19.20 5.59 1.80
CA ALA A 390 -20.40 5.15 1.11
C ALA A 390 -19.98 4.64 -0.27
N GLU A 391 -20.48 3.46 -0.60
CA GLU A 391 -20.21 2.78 -1.85
C GLU A 391 -21.51 2.43 -2.56
N THR A 392 -21.48 2.49 -3.89
CA THR A 392 -22.49 1.91 -4.77
C THR A 392 -21.78 1.06 -5.80
N TYR A 393 -21.98 -0.24 -5.72
CA TYR A 393 -21.50 -1.22 -6.68
C TYR A 393 -22.66 -1.76 -7.48
N ASN A 394 -22.61 -1.64 -8.82
CA ASN A 394 -23.63 -2.18 -9.73
C ASN A 394 -22.97 -3.15 -10.69
N GLN A 395 -23.65 -4.25 -10.98
CA GLN A 395 -23.17 -5.20 -11.97
C GLN A 395 -24.29 -5.96 -12.66
N THR A 396 -23.99 -6.48 -13.82
CA THR A 396 -24.87 -7.37 -14.56
C THR A 396 -24.21 -8.73 -14.77
N PHE A 397 -25.01 -9.77 -14.72
CA PHE A 397 -24.59 -11.14 -14.99
C PHE A 397 -25.33 -11.72 -16.17
N SER A 398 -24.70 -12.62 -16.88
CA SER A 398 -25.29 -13.30 -18.02
C SER A 398 -24.98 -14.79 -18.02
N SER A 399 -25.82 -15.54 -18.71
CA SER A 399 -25.55 -16.91 -19.10
C SER A 399 -25.07 -16.93 -20.55
N VAL A 400 -23.89 -17.47 -20.75
CA VAL A 400 -23.28 -17.62 -22.09
C VAL A 400 -23.49 -19.03 -22.58
N ALA A 401 -23.94 -19.19 -23.82
CA ALA A 401 -24.12 -20.51 -24.47
C ALA A 401 -22.79 -21.28 -24.56
N ALA A 402 -22.84 -22.60 -24.63
CA ALA A 402 -21.62 -23.43 -24.62
C ALA A 402 -20.69 -23.15 -25.82
N ASN A 403 -21.24 -22.78 -26.98
CA ASN A 403 -20.45 -22.35 -28.15
C ASN A 403 -20.02 -20.87 -28.09
N ARG A 404 -20.43 -20.15 -27.04
CA ARG A 404 -20.14 -18.71 -26.81
C ARG A 404 -20.59 -17.76 -27.93
N ASP A 405 -21.63 -18.15 -28.70
CA ASP A 405 -22.21 -17.34 -29.80
C ASP A 405 -23.45 -16.56 -29.38
N SER A 406 -23.98 -16.83 -28.19
CA SER A 406 -25.12 -16.10 -27.64
C SER A 406 -25.01 -15.92 -26.13
N GLU A 407 -25.62 -14.87 -25.64
CA GLU A 407 -25.62 -14.46 -24.26
C GLU A 407 -27.02 -13.99 -23.85
N SER A 408 -27.44 -14.29 -22.64
CA SER A 408 -28.70 -13.79 -22.09
C SER A 408 -28.50 -13.28 -20.68
N LEU A 409 -29.10 -12.12 -20.35
CA LEU A 409 -29.08 -11.52 -19.04
C LEU A 409 -29.72 -12.45 -18.00
N THR A 410 -29.04 -12.64 -16.85
CA THR A 410 -29.56 -13.49 -15.77
C THR A 410 -29.80 -12.69 -14.49
N ASP A 411 -29.06 -11.59 -14.29
CA ASP A 411 -29.20 -10.79 -13.08
C ASP A 411 -28.72 -9.35 -13.32
N VAL A 412 -29.44 -8.39 -12.74
CA VAL A 412 -29.04 -6.99 -12.59
C VAL A 412 -28.98 -6.69 -11.12
N GLN A 413 -27.80 -6.35 -10.63
CA GLN A 413 -27.51 -6.21 -9.22
C GLN A 413 -27.02 -4.81 -8.87
N ALA A 414 -27.51 -4.28 -7.75
CA ALA A 414 -27.01 -3.05 -7.09
C ALA A 414 -26.72 -3.36 -5.63
N VAL A 415 -25.49 -3.04 -5.19
CA VAL A 415 -25.01 -3.28 -3.81
C VAL A 415 -24.57 -1.96 -3.21
N PRO A 416 -25.50 -1.14 -2.65
CA PRO A 416 -25.10 -0.03 -1.81
C PRO A 416 -24.60 -0.54 -0.47
N SER A 417 -23.44 0.01 -0.02
CA SER A 417 -22.84 -0.31 1.26
C SER A 417 -22.24 0.93 1.93
N GLN A 418 -22.10 0.87 3.23
CA GLN A 418 -21.54 1.93 4.06
C GLN A 418 -20.61 1.31 5.11
N GLY A 419 -19.47 1.96 5.33
CA GLY A 419 -18.57 1.66 6.41
C GLY A 419 -18.36 2.89 7.29
N VAL A 420 -18.47 2.76 8.59
CA VAL A 420 -18.17 3.82 9.56
C VAL A 420 -17.27 3.23 10.64
N GLY A 421 -16.22 3.94 11.00
CA GLY A 421 -15.35 3.44 12.05
C GLY A 421 -14.53 4.53 12.72
N GLY A 422 -13.93 4.14 13.82
CA GLY A 422 -13.04 4.99 14.57
C GLY A 422 -12.04 4.21 15.39
N SER A 423 -10.88 4.81 15.61
CA SER A 423 -9.85 4.24 16.49
C SER A 423 -9.18 5.31 17.33
N GLY A 424 -8.82 4.93 18.56
CA GLY A 424 -7.96 5.70 19.43
C GLY A 424 -6.81 4.81 19.89
N VAL A 425 -5.59 5.23 19.61
CA VAL A 425 -4.35 4.53 19.98
C VAL A 425 -3.47 5.45 20.79
N TRP A 426 -3.14 5.02 21.99
CA TRP A 426 -2.20 5.71 22.86
C TRP A 426 -0.91 4.90 22.95
N SER A 427 0.23 5.61 22.84
CA SER A 427 1.55 5.00 23.04
C SER A 427 2.40 5.86 23.96
N ARG A 428 3.24 5.21 24.79
CA ARG A 428 4.12 5.88 25.72
C ARG A 428 5.38 5.09 26.00
N ALA A 429 6.52 5.75 25.83
CA ALA A 429 7.80 5.21 26.28
C ALA A 429 7.91 5.29 27.82
N LEU A 430 8.20 4.16 28.47
CA LEU A 430 8.46 4.03 29.90
C LEU A 430 9.96 3.86 30.12
N GLY A 431 10.65 4.98 30.31
CA GLY A 431 12.11 5.00 30.37
C GLY A 431 12.75 4.70 29.02
N LYS A 432 13.89 3.95 29.00
CA LYS A 432 14.65 3.67 27.77
C LYS A 432 14.45 2.25 27.23
N ARG A 433 13.64 1.43 27.88
CA ARG A 433 13.58 -0.01 27.61
C ARG A 433 12.17 -0.57 27.41
N GLN A 434 11.16 0.27 27.49
CA GLN A 434 9.80 -0.19 27.40
C GLN A 434 8.93 0.85 26.71
N THR A 435 8.04 0.41 25.84
CA THR A 435 6.99 1.23 25.24
C THR A 435 5.67 0.49 25.35
N LEU A 436 4.69 1.16 25.96
CA LEU A 436 3.32 0.67 26.03
C LEU A 436 2.49 1.25 24.90
N VAL A 437 1.68 0.42 24.28
CA VAL A 437 0.65 0.80 23.31
C VAL A 437 -0.68 0.25 23.80
N ALA A 438 -1.73 1.04 23.77
CA ALA A 438 -3.09 0.61 24.06
C ALA A 438 -4.09 1.31 23.15
N GLY A 439 -5.15 0.63 22.79
CA GLY A 439 -6.13 1.24 21.90
C GLY A 439 -7.48 0.57 21.93
N VAL A 440 -8.41 1.27 21.33
CA VAL A 440 -9.78 0.83 21.07
C VAL A 440 -10.14 1.21 19.64
N ASP A 441 -10.89 0.35 18.98
CA ASP A 441 -11.53 0.67 17.72
C ASP A 441 -12.94 0.09 17.63
N ASP A 442 -13.73 0.73 16.79
CA ASP A 442 -15.09 0.32 16.42
C ASP A 442 -15.21 0.41 14.90
N HIS A 443 -15.82 -0.59 14.31
CA HIS A 443 -16.02 -0.69 12.87
C HIS A 443 -17.41 -1.23 12.60
N GLN A 444 -18.23 -0.45 11.89
CA GLN A 444 -19.60 -0.77 11.53
C GLN A 444 -19.75 -0.80 10.00
N GLU A 445 -20.40 -1.84 9.51
CA GLU A 445 -20.71 -2.05 8.10
C GLU A 445 -22.19 -2.28 7.92
N ILE A 446 -22.76 -1.61 6.93
CA ILE A 446 -24.18 -1.72 6.54
C ILE A 446 -24.19 -1.94 5.03
N GLY A 447 -24.86 -2.99 4.59
CA GLY A 447 -24.94 -3.24 3.15
C GLY A 447 -26.06 -4.20 2.78
N HIS A 448 -26.51 -4.05 1.54
CA HIS A 448 -27.50 -4.94 0.98
C HIS A 448 -27.34 -5.08 -0.52
N SER A 449 -27.82 -6.20 -1.06
CA SER A 449 -27.89 -6.50 -2.48
C SER A 449 -29.33 -6.42 -2.95
N ASN A 450 -29.57 -5.59 -3.97
CA ASN A 450 -30.82 -5.52 -4.71
C ASN A 450 -30.62 -6.22 -6.05
N GLU A 451 -31.41 -7.24 -6.35
CA GLU A 451 -31.22 -8.05 -7.57
C GLU A 451 -32.53 -8.20 -8.32
N VAL A 452 -32.46 -8.02 -9.63
CA VAL A 452 -33.53 -8.35 -10.57
C VAL A 452 -33.10 -9.59 -11.33
N ILE A 453 -33.74 -10.73 -11.05
CA ILE A 453 -33.40 -12.04 -11.60
C ILE A 453 -34.18 -12.30 -12.89
N PHE A 454 -33.46 -12.65 -13.94
CA PHE A 454 -34.00 -12.90 -15.27
C PHE A 454 -33.93 -14.38 -15.69
N ASN A 455 -34.85 -14.79 -16.52
CA ASN A 455 -34.76 -16.01 -17.30
C ASN A 455 -35.27 -15.74 -18.73
N SER A 456 -34.43 -16.03 -19.73
CA SER A 456 -34.75 -15.81 -21.15
C SER A 456 -35.30 -14.40 -21.43
N GLY A 457 -34.73 -13.40 -20.79
CA GLY A 457 -35.09 -11.97 -20.95
C GLY A 457 -36.31 -11.51 -20.16
N ASN A 458 -36.98 -12.38 -19.41
CA ASN A 458 -38.13 -12.02 -18.56
C ASN A 458 -37.72 -11.89 -17.10
N ASN A 459 -38.13 -10.83 -16.42
CA ASN A 459 -37.97 -10.69 -14.98
C ASN A 459 -38.79 -11.77 -14.26
N LEU A 460 -38.11 -12.63 -13.49
CA LEU A 460 -38.75 -13.67 -12.69
C LEU A 460 -39.15 -13.17 -11.31
N ARG A 461 -38.24 -12.44 -10.67
CA ARG A 461 -38.38 -11.99 -9.28
C ARG A 461 -37.38 -10.92 -8.96
N ASP A 462 -37.69 -10.11 -7.99
CA ASP A 462 -36.76 -9.18 -7.37
C ASP A 462 -36.36 -9.70 -5.98
N THR A 463 -35.07 -9.64 -5.65
CA THR A 463 -34.55 -10.05 -4.34
C THR A 463 -33.85 -8.88 -3.65
N PHE A 464 -33.98 -8.84 -2.33
CA PHE A 464 -33.38 -7.84 -1.48
C PHE A 464 -32.81 -8.52 -0.22
N THR A 465 -31.49 -8.47 -0.03
CA THR A 465 -30.82 -9.19 1.05
C THR A 465 -29.66 -8.36 1.61
N GLY A 466 -29.45 -8.44 2.91
CA GLY A 466 -28.37 -7.71 3.57
C GLY A 466 -28.45 -7.78 5.08
N GLY A 467 -27.70 -6.89 5.74
CA GLY A 467 -27.62 -6.82 7.20
C GLY A 467 -26.69 -5.71 7.67
N HIS A 468 -26.52 -5.66 8.99
CA HIS A 468 -25.61 -4.75 9.68
C HIS A 468 -24.56 -5.59 10.43
N GLN A 469 -23.31 -5.22 10.33
CA GLN A 469 -22.20 -5.83 11.05
C GLN A 469 -21.48 -4.79 11.87
N ASN A 470 -21.11 -5.13 13.09
CA ASN A 470 -20.32 -4.28 13.98
C ASN A 470 -19.25 -5.10 14.68
N THR A 471 -18.05 -4.53 14.78
CA THR A 471 -16.90 -5.09 15.49
C THR A 471 -16.29 -4.03 16.39
N VAL A 472 -16.29 -4.29 17.71
CA VAL A 472 -15.64 -3.43 18.71
C VAL A 472 -14.46 -4.20 19.30
N GLY A 473 -13.29 -3.57 19.33
CA GLY A 473 -12.07 -4.19 19.85
C GLY A 473 -11.31 -3.30 20.82
N VAL A 474 -10.71 -3.94 21.82
CA VAL A 474 -9.75 -3.30 22.73
C VAL A 474 -8.44 -4.10 22.71
N PHE A 475 -7.31 -3.40 22.67
CA PHE A 475 -6.01 -4.05 22.56
C PHE A 475 -4.94 -3.33 23.37
N GLY A 476 -3.87 -4.07 23.66
CA GLY A 476 -2.66 -3.54 24.27
C GLY A 476 -1.43 -4.29 23.79
N GLU A 477 -0.31 -3.60 23.75
CA GLU A 477 1.01 -4.13 23.42
C GLU A 477 2.05 -3.58 24.39
N ASP A 478 2.98 -4.40 24.81
CA ASP A 478 4.16 -4.02 25.58
C ASP A 478 5.42 -4.41 24.82
N LEU A 479 6.20 -3.42 24.42
CA LEU A 479 7.49 -3.54 23.76
C LEU A 479 8.60 -3.40 24.79
N ILE A 480 9.33 -4.49 25.08
CA ILE A 480 10.28 -4.55 26.18
C ILE A 480 11.67 -4.91 25.66
N GLN A 481 12.66 -4.09 25.93
CA GLN A 481 14.07 -4.44 25.87
C GLN A 481 14.49 -5.12 27.16
N ILE A 482 14.40 -6.47 27.25
CA ILE A 482 14.73 -7.25 28.43
C ILE A 482 16.21 -7.09 28.78
N THR A 483 17.08 -7.22 27.79
CA THR A 483 18.53 -6.99 27.89
C THR A 483 19.00 -6.14 26.70
N ARG A 484 20.30 -5.90 26.58
CA ARG A 484 20.84 -5.19 25.41
C ARG A 484 20.62 -5.92 24.08
N THR A 485 20.38 -7.23 24.13
CA THR A 485 20.24 -8.09 22.95
C THR A 485 18.94 -8.90 22.90
N TRP A 486 18.07 -8.80 23.90
CA TRP A 486 16.80 -9.48 23.94
C TRP A 486 15.64 -8.48 23.94
N PHE A 487 14.80 -8.57 22.95
CA PHE A 487 13.62 -7.73 22.79
C PHE A 487 12.38 -8.63 22.76
N LEU A 488 11.34 -8.21 23.46
CA LEU A 488 10.06 -8.89 23.56
C LEU A 488 8.96 -7.91 23.15
N SER A 489 8.06 -8.34 22.28
CA SER A 489 6.75 -7.71 22.07
C SER A 489 5.69 -8.71 22.54
N ALA A 490 4.81 -8.24 23.40
CA ALA A 490 3.66 -9.00 23.87
C ALA A 490 2.39 -8.19 23.63
N SER A 491 1.49 -8.66 22.78
CA SER A 491 0.23 -7.99 22.51
C SER A 491 -0.96 -8.92 22.67
N ALA A 492 -2.10 -8.34 22.98
CA ALA A 492 -3.37 -9.07 23.08
C ALA A 492 -4.52 -8.12 22.71
N ARG A 493 -5.55 -8.71 22.09
CA ARG A 493 -6.78 -8.01 21.74
C ARG A 493 -7.98 -8.87 22.05
N TYR A 494 -9.05 -8.22 22.46
CA TYR A 494 -10.38 -8.80 22.60
C TYR A 494 -11.35 -8.06 21.69
N ASP A 495 -12.06 -8.82 20.86
CA ASP A 495 -13.06 -8.32 19.92
C ASP A 495 -14.43 -8.87 20.26
N HIS A 496 -15.44 -8.04 20.15
CA HIS A 496 -16.84 -8.39 20.11
C HIS A 496 -17.40 -8.11 18.72
N TRP A 497 -17.80 -9.14 18.01
CA TRP A 497 -18.46 -9.07 16.72
C TRP A 497 -19.94 -9.34 16.84
N SER A 498 -20.76 -8.55 16.14
CA SER A 498 -22.20 -8.75 16.05
C SER A 498 -22.68 -8.57 14.61
N ASN A 499 -23.71 -9.33 14.25
CA ASN A 499 -24.42 -9.21 12.99
C ASN A 499 -25.91 -9.15 13.30
N THR A 500 -26.57 -8.06 12.87
CA THR A 500 -27.94 -7.70 13.28
C THR A 500 -28.76 -7.25 12.08
N ASN A 501 -30.07 -7.23 12.22
CA ASN A 501 -31.00 -6.77 11.19
C ASN A 501 -30.79 -7.45 9.83
N ALA A 502 -30.37 -8.70 9.82
CA ALA A 502 -30.14 -9.43 8.61
C ALA A 502 -31.45 -9.99 8.02
N PHE A 503 -31.60 -9.89 6.72
CA PHE A 503 -32.85 -10.23 6.05
C PHE A 503 -32.65 -10.77 4.64
N PHE A 504 -33.67 -11.50 4.15
CA PHE A 504 -33.88 -11.87 2.76
C PHE A 504 -35.34 -11.65 2.41
N PHE A 505 -35.61 -10.79 1.42
CA PHE A 505 -36.94 -10.58 0.85
C PHE A 505 -36.95 -10.90 -0.63
N CYS A 506 -38.03 -11.53 -1.08
CA CYS A 506 -38.24 -11.85 -2.48
C CYS A 506 -39.66 -11.45 -2.89
N THR A 507 -39.75 -10.74 -4.01
CA THR A 507 -41.03 -10.37 -4.66
C THR A 507 -41.14 -11.10 -6.00
N PRO A 508 -42.12 -12.00 -6.18
CA PRO A 508 -42.29 -12.70 -7.43
C PRO A 508 -42.88 -11.76 -8.50
N VAL A 509 -42.37 -11.85 -9.75
CA VAL A 509 -42.89 -11.13 -10.92
C VAL A 509 -43.51 -12.11 -11.89
N ALA A 510 -42.71 -12.98 -12.50
CA ALA A 510 -43.18 -14.05 -13.40
C ALA A 510 -42.72 -15.47 -12.98
N GLY A 511 -42.12 -15.56 -11.79
CA GLY A 511 -41.55 -16.80 -11.21
C GLY A 511 -42.07 -17.06 -9.80
N THR A 512 -41.36 -17.90 -9.06
CA THR A 512 -41.59 -18.21 -7.67
C THR A 512 -40.50 -17.62 -6.79
N CYS A 513 -40.82 -17.34 -5.53
CA CYS A 513 -39.91 -16.85 -4.51
C CYS A 513 -39.67 -17.90 -3.42
N PRO A 514 -38.44 -17.99 -2.88
CA PRO A 514 -38.22 -18.53 -1.56
C PRO A 514 -38.99 -17.69 -0.50
N PRO A 515 -39.29 -18.27 0.66
CA PRO A 515 -39.89 -17.49 1.76
C PRO A 515 -39.05 -16.31 2.17
N ASN A 516 -39.71 -15.20 2.50
CA ASN A 516 -39.04 -14.05 3.12
C ASN A 516 -38.57 -14.44 4.53
N VAL A 517 -37.33 -14.07 4.87
CA VAL A 517 -36.70 -14.47 6.13
C VAL A 517 -36.05 -13.23 6.78
N GLY A 518 -36.34 -13.01 8.07
CA GLY A 518 -35.49 -12.24 8.95
C GLY A 518 -34.54 -13.21 9.66
N PHE A 519 -33.25 -13.02 9.50
CA PHE A 519 -32.26 -13.88 10.16
C PHE A 519 -32.09 -13.43 11.64
N PRO A 520 -31.88 -14.39 12.57
CA PRO A 520 -31.61 -14.02 13.95
C PRO A 520 -30.27 -13.28 14.09
N ASP A 521 -30.26 -12.38 15.06
CA ASP A 521 -29.00 -11.69 15.43
C ASP A 521 -27.97 -12.70 15.91
N ARG A 522 -26.70 -12.44 15.56
CA ARG A 522 -25.56 -13.30 15.87
C ARG A 522 -24.46 -12.48 16.50
N THR A 523 -23.80 -13.06 17.48
CA THR A 523 -22.62 -12.48 18.13
C THR A 523 -21.52 -13.52 18.27
N ASN A 524 -20.29 -13.07 18.27
CA ASN A 524 -19.12 -13.87 18.58
C ASN A 524 -18.04 -13.00 19.25
N ASN A 525 -17.19 -13.65 20.04
CA ASN A 525 -16.06 -13.02 20.69
C ASN A 525 -14.77 -13.68 20.24
N ALA A 526 -13.72 -12.89 20.06
CA ALA A 526 -12.41 -13.39 19.70
C ALA A 526 -11.35 -12.85 20.65
N PHE A 527 -10.39 -13.70 20.99
CA PHE A 527 -9.19 -13.31 21.73
C PHE A 527 -7.95 -13.64 20.90
N SER A 528 -7.19 -12.60 20.58
CA SER A 528 -6.06 -12.63 19.66
C SER A 528 -4.76 -12.22 20.37
N PRO A 529 -4.07 -13.14 21.05
CA PRO A 529 -2.75 -12.88 21.64
C PRO A 529 -1.65 -13.02 20.59
N ARG A 530 -0.54 -12.29 20.79
CA ARG A 530 0.72 -12.42 20.04
C ARG A 530 1.90 -12.25 20.97
N LEU A 531 2.95 -13.03 20.75
CA LEU A 531 4.24 -12.90 21.41
C LEU A 531 5.34 -12.98 20.37
N THR A 532 6.21 -11.98 20.33
CA THR A 532 7.35 -11.91 19.40
C THR A 532 8.63 -11.72 20.21
N LEU A 533 9.63 -12.54 19.95
CA LEU A 533 10.93 -12.48 20.58
C LEU A 533 12.00 -12.23 19.51
N ARG A 534 12.92 -11.30 19.79
CA ARG A 534 14.05 -11.00 18.92
C ARG A 534 15.36 -11.05 19.68
N HIS A 535 16.39 -11.60 18.99
CA HIS A 535 17.76 -11.64 19.50
C HIS A 535 18.77 -11.32 18.39
N PRO A 536 19.36 -10.13 18.34
CA PRO A 536 20.58 -9.88 17.56
C PRO A 536 21.76 -10.59 18.22
N PHE A 537 22.33 -11.58 17.54
CA PHE A 537 23.57 -12.24 18.01
C PHE A 537 24.79 -11.31 17.89
N ASN A 538 24.80 -10.50 16.83
CA ASN A 538 25.79 -9.47 16.55
C ASN A 538 25.22 -8.48 15.52
N SER A 539 26.03 -7.53 15.03
CA SER A 539 25.64 -6.55 14.02
C SER A 539 25.24 -7.14 12.66
N ASN A 540 25.56 -8.40 12.43
CA ASN A 540 25.36 -9.05 11.12
C ASN A 540 24.34 -10.19 11.15
N VAL A 541 23.94 -10.67 12.31
CA VAL A 541 23.01 -11.81 12.43
C VAL A 541 21.98 -11.51 13.51
N SER A 542 20.71 -11.60 13.16
CA SER A 542 19.61 -11.52 14.11
C SER A 542 18.61 -12.66 13.90
N TRP A 543 17.97 -13.06 14.99
CA TRP A 543 16.93 -14.06 15.02
C TRP A 543 15.65 -13.46 15.57
N ASN A 544 14.51 -13.84 14.98
CA ASN A 544 13.17 -13.51 15.44
C ASN A 544 12.32 -14.77 15.52
N ALA A 545 11.36 -14.79 16.43
CA ALA A 545 10.30 -15.80 16.47
C ALA A 545 9.00 -15.18 16.97
N SER A 546 7.88 -15.55 16.36
CA SER A 546 6.54 -15.09 16.72
C SER A 546 5.59 -16.28 16.86
N ILE A 547 4.66 -16.16 17.82
CA ILE A 547 3.47 -17.01 17.93
C ILE A 547 2.25 -16.12 18.06
N TYR A 548 1.15 -16.47 17.37
CA TYR A 548 -0.03 -15.62 17.33
C TYR A 548 -1.32 -16.39 17.10
N ARG A 549 -2.42 -15.79 17.55
CA ARG A 549 -3.77 -16.13 17.12
C ARG A 549 -4.41 -14.93 16.44
N ALA A 550 -5.23 -15.20 15.44
CA ALA A 550 -5.98 -14.19 14.71
C ALA A 550 -7.36 -14.75 14.36
N PHE A 551 -8.29 -13.87 13.96
CA PHE A 551 -9.61 -14.27 13.54
C PHE A 551 -10.09 -13.40 12.36
N ARG A 552 -11.12 -13.89 11.64
CA ARG A 552 -11.86 -13.12 10.64
C ARG A 552 -13.36 -13.44 10.77
N ALA A 553 -14.19 -12.42 10.88
CA ALA A 553 -15.63 -12.55 10.80
C ALA A 553 -16.04 -12.80 9.33
N PRO A 554 -17.08 -13.59 9.03
CA PRO A 554 -17.66 -13.69 7.70
C PRO A 554 -18.25 -12.34 7.28
N THR A 555 -18.06 -11.95 6.03
CA THR A 555 -18.59 -10.69 5.50
C THR A 555 -20.09 -10.77 5.20
N LEU A 556 -20.78 -9.62 5.08
CA LEU A 556 -22.19 -9.57 4.66
C LEU A 556 -22.41 -10.26 3.31
N ASN A 557 -21.45 -10.10 2.38
CA ASN A 557 -21.46 -10.81 1.10
C ASN A 557 -21.42 -12.33 1.25
N GLU A 558 -20.57 -12.86 2.13
CA GLU A 558 -20.46 -14.31 2.35
C GLU A 558 -21.71 -14.89 3.04
N LEU A 559 -22.29 -14.15 3.95
CA LEU A 559 -23.46 -14.57 4.72
C LEU A 559 -24.77 -14.54 3.92
N TYR A 560 -24.98 -13.49 3.10
CA TYR A 560 -26.35 -13.22 2.62
C TYR A 560 -26.49 -13.09 1.12
N ARG A 561 -25.40 -12.87 0.34
CA ARG A 561 -25.48 -12.69 -1.11
C ARG A 561 -25.09 -13.96 -1.86
N SER A 562 -26.03 -14.55 -2.62
CA SER A 562 -25.74 -15.52 -3.68
C SER A 562 -25.43 -14.77 -4.99
N PHE A 563 -24.62 -15.35 -5.86
CA PHE A 563 -24.33 -14.76 -7.16
C PHE A 563 -24.11 -15.84 -8.22
N ARG A 564 -24.25 -15.43 -9.48
CA ARG A 564 -23.99 -16.29 -10.64
C ARG A 564 -22.95 -15.65 -11.55
N GLN A 565 -21.95 -16.43 -11.95
CA GLN A 565 -20.97 -16.04 -12.96
C GLN A 565 -20.95 -17.08 -14.08
N GLY A 566 -21.47 -16.73 -15.25
CA GLY A 566 -21.61 -17.66 -16.34
C GLY A 566 -22.49 -18.87 -15.96
N ASN A 567 -21.97 -20.07 -16.04
CA ASN A 567 -22.61 -21.29 -15.57
C ASN A 567 -22.25 -21.74 -14.16
N THR A 568 -21.62 -20.87 -13.37
CA THR A 568 -21.31 -21.12 -11.95
C THR A 568 -22.22 -20.28 -11.06
N VAL A 569 -22.98 -20.93 -10.17
CA VAL A 569 -23.76 -20.32 -9.08
C VAL A 569 -23.03 -20.55 -7.78
N THR A 570 -22.88 -19.53 -6.96
CA THR A 570 -22.34 -19.63 -5.61
C THR A 570 -23.37 -19.12 -4.60
N ASP A 571 -23.85 -20.01 -3.77
CA ASP A 571 -24.87 -19.70 -2.77
C ASP A 571 -24.23 -19.12 -1.49
N ALA A 572 -24.93 -18.16 -0.89
CA ALA A 572 -24.64 -17.62 0.42
C ALA A 572 -24.88 -18.65 1.52
N ASN A 573 -24.30 -18.41 2.70
CA ASN A 573 -24.56 -19.25 3.87
C ASN A 573 -24.64 -18.39 5.15
N PRO A 574 -25.84 -18.13 5.65
CA PRO A 574 -26.03 -17.34 6.87
C PRO A 574 -25.52 -18.02 8.16
N LEU A 575 -25.11 -19.29 8.07
CA LEU A 575 -24.63 -20.09 9.21
C LEU A 575 -23.08 -20.11 9.30
N LEU A 576 -22.36 -19.38 8.46
CA LEU A 576 -20.90 -19.33 8.50
C LEU A 576 -20.40 -18.88 9.88
N ARG A 577 -19.35 -19.55 10.36
CA ARG A 577 -18.63 -19.23 11.57
C ARG A 577 -17.41 -18.37 11.25
N SER A 578 -16.92 -17.63 12.25
CA SER A 578 -15.66 -16.89 12.14
C SER A 578 -14.48 -17.84 11.95
N GLU A 579 -13.58 -17.48 11.04
CA GLU A 579 -12.30 -18.17 10.85
C GLU A 579 -11.36 -17.87 12.02
N GLN A 580 -10.61 -18.85 12.47
CA GLN A 580 -9.63 -18.71 13.55
C GLN A 580 -8.27 -19.24 13.09
N LEU A 581 -7.27 -18.38 13.05
CA LEU A 581 -5.89 -18.72 12.76
C LEU A 581 -5.10 -18.94 14.05
N THR A 582 -4.31 -19.99 14.10
CA THR A 582 -3.20 -20.16 15.03
C THR A 582 -1.94 -20.39 14.22
N GLY A 583 -0.93 -19.57 14.47
CA GLY A 583 0.30 -19.61 13.68
C GLY A 583 1.54 -19.22 14.47
N GLY A 584 2.65 -19.36 13.82
CA GLY A 584 3.94 -18.91 14.32
C GLY A 584 4.98 -18.95 13.20
N ASP A 585 6.01 -18.17 13.39
CA ASP A 585 7.16 -18.17 12.50
C ASP A 585 8.48 -17.99 13.25
N THR A 586 9.55 -18.32 12.57
CA THR A 586 10.91 -18.05 13.03
C THR A 586 11.77 -17.63 11.85
N SER A 587 12.55 -16.58 12.01
CA SER A 587 13.38 -16.03 10.95
C SER A 587 14.80 -15.76 11.41
N VAL A 588 15.73 -15.88 10.48
CA VAL A 588 17.13 -15.47 10.64
C VAL A 588 17.46 -14.49 9.54
N SER A 589 17.91 -13.30 9.95
CA SER A 589 18.43 -12.27 9.03
C SER A 589 19.94 -12.20 9.13
N VAL A 590 20.60 -12.15 7.97
CA VAL A 590 22.05 -12.13 7.84
C VAL A 590 22.48 -10.97 6.96
N TYR A 591 23.44 -10.19 7.46
CA TYR A 591 24.10 -9.11 6.72
C TYR A 591 25.55 -9.53 6.44
N GLY A 592 25.85 -9.81 5.18
CA GLY A 592 27.16 -10.33 4.76
C GLY A 592 27.98 -9.35 3.92
N PHE A 593 29.25 -9.67 3.71
CA PHE A 593 30.17 -8.98 2.77
C PHE A 593 30.20 -7.45 2.95
N ARG A 594 30.32 -6.96 4.20
CA ARG A 594 30.23 -5.54 4.54
C ARG A 594 28.88 -4.92 4.16
N ARG A 595 27.79 -5.65 4.44
CA ARG A 595 26.41 -5.27 4.12
C ARG A 595 26.10 -5.16 2.62
N LYS A 596 26.87 -5.80 1.77
CA LYS A 596 26.54 -5.97 0.35
C LYS A 596 25.52 -7.08 0.09
N LEU A 597 25.30 -7.95 1.06
CA LEU A 597 24.28 -8.99 1.03
C LEU A 597 23.42 -8.88 2.28
N GLU A 598 22.13 -8.77 2.07
CA GLU A 598 21.10 -8.85 3.10
C GLU A 598 20.20 -10.04 2.75
N ALA A 599 20.02 -10.97 3.67
CA ALA A 599 19.19 -12.13 3.44
C ALA A 599 18.41 -12.48 4.70
N THR A 600 17.13 -12.79 4.54
CA THR A 600 16.24 -13.28 5.60
C THR A 600 15.61 -14.57 5.15
N GLY A 601 15.78 -15.63 5.95
CA GLY A 601 15.08 -16.89 5.81
C GLY A 601 14.05 -17.03 6.93
N THR A 602 12.79 -17.29 6.58
CA THR A 602 11.67 -17.45 7.51
C THR A 602 11.03 -18.81 7.33
N PHE A 603 10.87 -19.57 8.38
CA PHE A 603 9.98 -20.74 8.44
C PHE A 603 8.70 -20.34 9.15
N PHE A 604 7.54 -20.71 8.61
CA PHE A 604 6.24 -20.42 9.19
C PHE A 604 5.32 -21.62 9.18
N PHE A 605 4.39 -21.61 10.12
CA PHE A 605 3.31 -22.59 10.22
C PHE A 605 2.01 -21.87 10.55
N ASN A 606 0.97 -22.08 9.72
CA ASN A 606 -0.36 -21.52 9.93
C ASN A 606 -1.42 -22.63 9.86
N GLU A 607 -2.34 -22.63 10.80
CA GLU A 607 -3.52 -23.49 10.80
C GLU A 607 -4.76 -22.61 10.96
N ILE A 608 -5.74 -22.75 10.04
CA ILE A 608 -7.04 -22.09 10.14
C ILE A 608 -8.10 -23.12 10.48
N ILE A 609 -8.86 -22.84 11.54
CA ILE A 609 -10.06 -23.55 11.94
C ILE A 609 -11.25 -22.81 11.33
N ASP A 610 -12.19 -23.57 10.75
CA ASP A 610 -13.39 -23.07 10.08
C ASP A 610 -13.11 -22.08 8.92
N PRO A 611 -12.09 -22.29 8.05
CA PRO A 611 -11.88 -21.38 6.92
C PRO A 611 -13.08 -21.39 5.98
N VAL A 612 -13.51 -20.21 5.53
CA VAL A 612 -14.60 -20.06 4.55
C VAL A 612 -14.06 -20.34 3.16
N ALA A 613 -14.74 -21.20 2.43
CA ALA A 613 -14.42 -21.57 1.06
C ALA A 613 -15.68 -21.73 0.19
N ASN A 614 -15.52 -21.61 -1.12
CA ASN A 614 -16.58 -21.92 -2.08
C ASN A 614 -16.55 -23.42 -2.38
N VAL A 615 -17.37 -24.21 -1.67
CA VAL A 615 -17.43 -25.67 -1.79
C VAL A 615 -18.33 -26.06 -2.97
N THR A 616 -17.82 -26.89 -3.85
CA THR A 616 -18.55 -27.40 -5.02
C THR A 616 -19.52 -28.50 -4.58
N LEU A 617 -20.84 -28.23 -4.71
CA LEU A 617 -21.92 -29.15 -4.42
C LEU A 617 -22.24 -30.05 -5.59
N SER A 618 -22.22 -29.49 -6.81
CA SER A 618 -22.41 -30.25 -8.04
C SER A 618 -21.65 -29.57 -9.19
N SER A 619 -21.17 -30.39 -10.11
CA SER A 619 -20.46 -29.91 -11.31
C SER A 619 -20.95 -30.69 -12.52
N THR A 620 -21.60 -29.99 -13.45
CA THR A 620 -21.98 -30.48 -14.76
C THR A 620 -21.48 -29.50 -15.83
N PRO A 621 -21.37 -29.90 -17.08
CA PRO A 621 -21.01 -28.98 -18.17
C PRO A 621 -21.96 -27.77 -18.29
N ALA A 622 -23.23 -27.92 -17.89
CA ALA A 622 -24.26 -26.88 -18.00
C ALA A 622 -24.29 -25.97 -16.77
N LEU A 623 -23.97 -26.47 -15.58
CA LEU A 623 -24.07 -25.72 -14.31
C LEU A 623 -23.12 -26.29 -13.27
N ILE A 624 -22.37 -25.40 -12.66
CA ILE A 624 -21.57 -25.64 -11.43
C ILE A 624 -22.31 -24.95 -10.30
N THR A 625 -22.69 -25.71 -9.26
CA THR A 625 -23.27 -25.13 -8.03
C THR A 625 -22.28 -25.24 -6.91
N ARG A 626 -22.02 -24.11 -6.26
CA ARG A 626 -21.16 -23.96 -5.09
C ARG A 626 -21.95 -23.34 -3.95
N GLN A 627 -21.51 -23.59 -2.74
CA GLN A 627 -21.97 -22.89 -1.53
C GLN A 627 -20.77 -22.43 -0.74
N ARG A 628 -20.89 -21.28 -0.07
CA ARG A 628 -19.91 -20.86 0.93
C ARG A 628 -20.07 -21.71 2.17
N GLU A 629 -19.02 -22.43 2.54
CA GLU A 629 -19.00 -23.30 3.70
C GLU A 629 -17.73 -23.10 4.53
N ASN A 630 -17.81 -23.39 5.82
CA ASN A 630 -16.62 -23.56 6.64
C ASN A 630 -16.03 -24.95 6.39
N LEU A 631 -14.83 -25.00 5.83
CA LEU A 631 -14.00 -26.20 5.91
C LEU A 631 -13.65 -26.44 7.38
N GLY A 632 -13.51 -27.68 7.81
CA GLY A 632 -13.17 -27.94 9.21
C GLY A 632 -11.82 -27.33 9.60
N ARG A 633 -10.78 -27.59 8.77
CA ARG A 633 -9.42 -27.11 9.03
C ARG A 633 -8.56 -27.10 7.78
N THR A 634 -7.72 -26.07 7.65
CA THR A 634 -6.63 -26.02 6.66
C THR A 634 -5.29 -25.75 7.35
N ARG A 635 -4.21 -26.21 6.74
CA ARG A 635 -2.85 -26.04 7.25
C ARG A 635 -1.93 -25.56 6.14
N ALA A 636 -1.04 -24.62 6.46
CA ALA A 636 -0.08 -24.02 5.54
C ALA A 636 1.32 -23.87 6.18
N PRO A 637 2.09 -24.96 6.35
CA PRO A 637 3.51 -24.87 6.66
C PRO A 637 4.27 -24.37 5.43
N GLY A 638 5.32 -23.57 5.65
CA GLY A 638 6.12 -23.07 4.54
C GLY A 638 7.40 -22.42 4.97
N PHE A 639 8.18 -22.02 3.98
CA PHE A 639 9.35 -21.18 4.21
C PHE A 639 9.49 -20.11 3.14
N GLU A 640 10.11 -19.01 3.51
CA GLU A 640 10.42 -17.86 2.65
C GLU A 640 11.88 -17.52 2.73
N ILE A 641 12.43 -17.08 1.61
CA ILE A 641 13.78 -16.49 1.53
C ILE A 641 13.64 -15.16 0.79
N ASN A 642 14.09 -14.09 1.41
CA ASN A 642 14.21 -12.78 0.80
C ASN A 642 15.66 -12.34 0.89
N ALA A 643 16.26 -11.96 -0.24
CA ALA A 643 17.66 -11.56 -0.29
C ALA A 643 17.85 -10.37 -1.24
N ILE A 644 18.70 -9.44 -0.83
CA ILE A 644 19.13 -8.30 -1.65
C ILE A 644 20.66 -8.32 -1.70
N ALA A 645 21.21 -8.28 -2.92
CA ALA A 645 22.66 -8.26 -3.15
C ALA A 645 23.06 -6.99 -3.92
N HIS A 646 23.92 -6.18 -3.31
CA HIS A 646 24.51 -4.97 -3.92
C HIS A 646 25.86 -5.34 -4.56
N PHE A 647 25.84 -5.80 -5.81
CA PHE A 647 27.06 -6.26 -6.51
C PHE A 647 28.02 -5.11 -6.80
N THR A 648 27.47 -3.96 -7.23
CA THR A 648 28.22 -2.74 -7.51
C THR A 648 27.47 -1.54 -6.93
N ARG A 649 27.99 -0.33 -7.08
CA ARG A 649 27.29 0.90 -6.71
C ARG A 649 26.07 1.20 -7.61
N THR A 650 25.95 0.52 -8.73
CA THR A 650 24.93 0.75 -9.75
C THR A 650 24.10 -0.49 -10.06
N PHE A 651 24.40 -1.64 -9.49
CA PHE A 651 23.67 -2.87 -9.77
C PHE A 651 23.30 -3.63 -8.50
N ASP A 652 22.01 -3.79 -8.31
CA ASP A 652 21.37 -4.52 -7.23
C ASP A 652 20.55 -5.69 -7.79
N LEU A 653 20.47 -6.76 -7.03
CA LEU A 653 19.59 -7.89 -7.29
C LEU A 653 18.82 -8.24 -6.03
N ALA A 654 17.50 -8.14 -6.09
CA ALA A 654 16.60 -8.68 -5.08
C ALA A 654 16.03 -10.02 -5.55
N VAL A 655 15.92 -11.00 -4.66
CA VAL A 655 15.35 -12.32 -4.92
C VAL A 655 14.43 -12.70 -3.78
N GLY A 656 13.23 -13.13 -4.10
CA GLY A 656 12.25 -13.64 -3.15
C GLY A 656 11.80 -15.04 -3.55
N TYR A 657 11.73 -15.97 -2.62
CA TYR A 657 11.21 -17.30 -2.85
C TYR A 657 10.31 -17.74 -1.69
N GLN A 658 9.16 -18.32 -2.03
CA GLN A 658 8.27 -18.96 -1.07
C GLN A 658 7.95 -20.38 -1.52
N TYR A 659 7.97 -21.29 -0.55
CA TYR A 659 7.32 -22.59 -0.62
C TYR A 659 6.26 -22.68 0.46
N VAL A 660 5.05 -23.15 0.11
CA VAL A 660 3.96 -23.39 1.06
C VAL A 660 3.17 -24.64 0.70
N ASP A 661 2.94 -25.51 1.68
CA ASP A 661 2.10 -26.71 1.55
C ASP A 661 0.72 -26.44 2.14
N SER A 662 -0.14 -25.76 1.37
CA SER A 662 -1.49 -25.37 1.80
C SER A 662 -2.51 -26.44 1.46
N VAL A 663 -3.00 -27.16 2.48
CA VAL A 663 -3.90 -28.33 2.32
C VAL A 663 -5.05 -28.30 3.30
N VAL A 664 -6.18 -28.92 2.89
CA VAL A 664 -7.33 -29.21 3.77
C VAL A 664 -7.00 -30.40 4.66
N THR A 665 -7.05 -30.24 5.97
CA THR A 665 -6.74 -31.32 6.95
C THR A 665 -7.97 -31.88 7.65
N SER A 666 -9.09 -31.15 7.60
CA SER A 666 -10.38 -31.61 8.12
C SER A 666 -11.51 -31.02 7.29
N PHE A 667 -12.52 -31.81 6.98
CA PHE A 667 -13.72 -31.39 6.30
C PHE A 667 -14.94 -32.10 6.91
N PRO A 668 -16.01 -31.36 7.30
CA PRO A 668 -17.13 -31.95 8.02
C PRO A 668 -17.99 -32.88 7.16
N ASN A 669 -18.03 -32.65 5.83
CA ASN A 669 -18.84 -33.45 4.93
C ASN A 669 -18.03 -34.64 4.38
N ALA A 670 -18.61 -35.82 4.39
CA ALA A 670 -17.91 -37.05 4.03
C ALA A 670 -17.82 -37.31 2.51
N THR A 671 -18.66 -36.66 1.69
CA THR A 671 -18.78 -36.98 0.27
C THR A 671 -19.11 -35.74 -0.57
N PRO A 672 -18.22 -35.34 -1.49
CA PRO A 672 -16.83 -35.79 -1.62
C PRO A 672 -15.95 -35.24 -0.49
N SER A 673 -14.98 -36.04 -0.03
CA SER A 673 -14.02 -35.54 0.97
C SER A 673 -13.00 -34.61 0.31
N LEU A 674 -12.79 -33.44 0.91
CA LEU A 674 -11.75 -32.50 0.49
C LEU A 674 -10.43 -32.69 1.26
N VAL A 675 -10.38 -33.61 2.22
CA VAL A 675 -9.17 -33.85 3.04
C VAL A 675 -8.01 -34.32 2.18
N GLY A 676 -6.85 -33.66 2.35
CA GLY A 676 -5.62 -33.91 1.60
C GLY A 676 -5.53 -33.13 0.27
N LEU A 677 -6.59 -32.42 -0.15
CA LEU A 677 -6.56 -31.58 -1.33
C LEU A 677 -5.90 -30.23 -1.04
N TRP A 678 -5.31 -29.65 -2.06
CA TRP A 678 -4.72 -28.32 -1.99
C TRP A 678 -5.78 -27.25 -1.83
N VAL A 679 -5.50 -26.24 -1.05
CA VAL A 679 -6.34 -25.05 -0.98
C VAL A 679 -6.38 -24.40 -2.38
N ALA A 680 -7.57 -24.13 -2.87
CA ALA A 680 -7.77 -23.55 -4.20
C ALA A 680 -7.04 -22.21 -4.35
N GLN A 681 -6.53 -21.94 -5.55
CA GLN A 681 -5.84 -20.70 -5.93
C GLN A 681 -4.53 -20.42 -5.18
N VAL A 682 -3.97 -21.39 -4.47
CA VAL A 682 -2.69 -21.26 -3.76
C VAL A 682 -1.58 -22.01 -4.51
N PRO A 683 -0.57 -21.32 -5.07
CA PRO A 683 0.61 -21.98 -5.64
C PRO A 683 1.55 -22.43 -4.53
N HIS A 684 2.10 -23.66 -4.65
CA HIS A 684 3.07 -24.16 -3.68
C HIS A 684 4.45 -23.48 -3.78
N ASN A 685 4.80 -22.94 -4.95
CA ASN A 685 6.09 -22.31 -5.19
C ASN A 685 5.91 -20.98 -5.90
N VAL A 686 6.53 -19.94 -5.38
CA VAL A 686 6.64 -18.63 -6.02
C VAL A 686 8.09 -18.17 -5.92
N LEU A 687 8.68 -17.80 -7.04
CA LEU A 687 10.00 -17.18 -7.11
C LEU A 687 9.86 -15.82 -7.80
N THR A 688 10.39 -14.79 -7.20
CA THR A 688 10.48 -13.45 -7.78
C THR A 688 11.93 -12.99 -7.78
N PHE A 689 12.30 -12.16 -8.74
CA PHE A 689 13.55 -11.42 -8.69
C PHE A 689 13.39 -10.06 -9.34
N GLN A 690 14.18 -9.10 -8.89
CA GLN A 690 14.30 -7.76 -9.47
C GLN A 690 15.78 -7.42 -9.61
N GLY A 691 16.24 -7.22 -10.84
CA GLY A 691 17.57 -6.71 -11.13
C GLY A 691 17.50 -5.22 -11.47
N ARG A 692 18.21 -4.37 -10.74
CA ARG A 692 18.21 -2.93 -10.95
C ARG A 692 19.61 -2.43 -11.31
N TYR A 693 19.70 -1.70 -12.43
CA TYR A 693 20.86 -0.92 -12.80
C TYR A 693 20.51 0.57 -12.70
N ILE A 694 21.07 1.25 -11.71
CA ILE A 694 20.79 2.66 -11.40
C ILE A 694 22.02 3.49 -11.73
N ASN A 695 21.92 4.28 -12.81
CA ASN A 695 22.96 5.22 -13.23
C ASN A 695 22.31 6.52 -13.75
N PRO A 696 22.00 7.48 -12.86
CA PRO A 696 21.26 8.69 -13.20
C PRO A 696 21.92 9.54 -14.31
N SER A 697 23.23 9.44 -14.48
CA SER A 697 23.95 10.16 -15.55
C SER A 697 23.79 9.52 -16.95
N ARG A 698 23.34 8.25 -17.03
CA ARG A 698 23.18 7.52 -18.28
C ARG A 698 21.74 7.03 -18.47
N ILE A 699 21.39 5.94 -17.83
CA ILE A 699 20.09 5.30 -17.90
C ILE A 699 19.90 4.40 -16.68
N ASN A 700 18.69 4.32 -16.18
CA ASN A 700 18.27 3.37 -15.15
C ASN A 700 17.47 2.26 -15.82
N ILE A 701 17.63 1.03 -15.35
CA ILE A 701 16.94 -0.16 -15.86
C ILE A 701 16.52 -1.02 -14.68
N SER A 702 15.26 -1.50 -14.68
CA SER A 702 14.75 -2.57 -13.84
C SER A 702 14.28 -3.73 -14.70
N VAL A 703 14.57 -4.94 -14.25
CA VAL A 703 14.07 -6.18 -14.85
C VAL A 703 13.52 -7.04 -13.74
N ASP A 704 12.24 -7.35 -13.82
CA ASP A 704 11.48 -8.06 -12.81
C ASP A 704 11.03 -9.41 -13.37
N GLY A 705 11.29 -10.49 -12.66
CA GLY A 705 10.86 -11.82 -13.07
C GLY A 705 10.01 -12.49 -12.00
N ARG A 706 8.99 -13.23 -12.45
CA ARG A 706 8.10 -13.98 -11.57
C ARG A 706 7.82 -15.36 -12.12
N MET A 707 8.13 -16.39 -11.35
CA MET A 707 7.76 -17.77 -11.60
C MET A 707 6.73 -18.21 -10.58
N VAL A 708 5.57 -18.66 -11.04
CA VAL A 708 4.49 -19.19 -10.21
C VAL A 708 4.27 -20.66 -10.50
N GLY A 709 4.26 -21.47 -9.46
CA GLY A 709 4.03 -22.90 -9.55
C GLY A 709 2.62 -23.31 -9.97
N LYS A 710 2.39 -24.60 -10.11
CA LYS A 710 1.07 -25.18 -10.31
C LYS A 710 0.15 -24.83 -9.11
N GLN A 711 -1.13 -24.62 -9.40
CA GLN A 711 -2.21 -24.51 -8.42
C GLN A 711 -3.51 -25.08 -9.02
N PHE A 712 -4.61 -25.06 -8.28
CA PHE A 712 -5.92 -25.49 -8.77
C PHE A 712 -6.93 -24.33 -8.69
N ASP A 713 -7.86 -24.28 -9.66
CA ASP A 713 -8.91 -23.25 -9.71
C ASP A 713 -10.07 -23.56 -8.75
N ASP A 714 -10.23 -24.81 -8.36
CA ASP A 714 -11.37 -25.34 -7.61
C ASP A 714 -10.94 -26.09 -6.33
N ASP A 715 -11.90 -26.25 -5.44
CA ASP A 715 -11.76 -26.94 -4.15
C ASP A 715 -11.52 -28.46 -4.30
N GLN A 716 -11.96 -29.08 -5.40
CA GLN A 716 -11.84 -30.51 -5.65
C GLN A 716 -10.55 -30.89 -6.40
N ASN A 717 -9.70 -29.89 -6.73
CA ASN A 717 -8.45 -30.05 -7.47
C ASN A 717 -8.64 -30.71 -8.86
N MET A 718 -9.80 -30.49 -9.48
CA MET A 718 -10.14 -31.04 -10.81
C MET A 718 -9.63 -30.15 -11.94
N PHE A 719 -9.46 -28.85 -11.70
CA PHE A 719 -9.09 -27.85 -12.69
C PHE A 719 -7.69 -27.28 -12.42
N PRO A 720 -6.64 -27.92 -12.95
CA PRO A 720 -5.27 -27.46 -12.72
C PRO A 720 -4.96 -26.20 -13.51
N LEU A 721 -4.32 -25.24 -12.85
CA LEU A 721 -3.69 -24.08 -13.46
C LEU A 721 -2.18 -24.30 -13.55
N GLY A 722 -1.63 -24.33 -14.75
CA GLY A 722 -0.23 -24.61 -15.02
C GLY A 722 0.72 -23.58 -14.40
N ARG A 723 1.99 -24.00 -14.24
CA ARG A 723 3.09 -23.10 -13.88
C ARG A 723 3.37 -22.14 -15.03
N TYR A 724 3.88 -20.94 -14.69
CA TYR A 724 4.30 -19.96 -15.69
C TYR A 724 5.48 -19.12 -15.17
N PHE A 725 6.19 -18.50 -16.12
CA PHE A 725 7.21 -17.49 -15.86
C PHE A 725 6.96 -16.28 -16.72
N VAL A 726 6.93 -15.09 -16.12
CA VAL A 726 6.83 -13.80 -16.81
C VAL A 726 8.03 -12.94 -16.45
N LEU A 727 8.45 -12.14 -17.41
CA LEU A 727 9.52 -11.16 -17.27
C LEU A 727 9.00 -9.80 -17.68
N ASP A 728 9.22 -8.81 -16.81
CA ASP A 728 8.85 -7.42 -17.01
C ASP A 728 10.13 -6.57 -17.05
N ALA A 729 10.14 -5.46 -17.77
CA ALA A 729 11.29 -4.59 -17.86
C ALA A 729 10.88 -3.12 -17.94
N MET A 730 11.67 -2.26 -17.33
CA MET A 730 11.51 -0.81 -17.40
C MET A 730 12.86 -0.13 -17.56
N ALA A 731 12.91 0.92 -18.38
CA ALA A 731 14.05 1.77 -18.49
C ALA A 731 13.61 3.23 -18.37
N TRP A 732 14.41 4.04 -17.65
CA TRP A 732 14.10 5.47 -17.48
C TRP A 732 15.36 6.31 -17.42
N ARG A 733 15.21 7.60 -17.79
CA ARG A 733 16.29 8.56 -17.78
C ARG A 733 15.80 9.95 -17.38
N SER A 734 16.51 10.58 -16.46
CA SER A 734 16.29 11.96 -16.05
C SER A 734 17.04 12.93 -16.97
N PHE A 735 16.36 13.98 -17.44
CA PHE A 735 16.90 14.98 -18.38
C PHE A 735 17.18 16.34 -17.72
N GLY A 736 17.08 16.43 -16.41
CA GLY A 736 17.18 17.68 -15.68
C GLY A 736 15.82 18.38 -15.56
N LEU A 737 15.77 19.49 -14.83
CA LEU A 737 14.53 20.26 -14.54
C LEU A 737 13.41 19.42 -13.93
N GLY A 738 13.72 18.27 -13.30
CA GLY A 738 12.73 17.37 -12.73
C GLY A 738 12.01 16.48 -13.75
N ILE A 739 12.43 16.47 -15.02
CA ILE A 739 11.80 15.67 -16.09
C ILE A 739 12.51 14.33 -16.22
N GLU A 740 11.73 13.27 -16.27
CA GLU A 740 12.18 11.90 -16.54
C GLU A 740 11.30 11.26 -17.62
N LEU A 741 11.91 10.60 -18.58
CA LEU A 741 11.22 9.78 -19.58
C LEU A 741 11.42 8.31 -19.26
N PHE A 742 10.40 7.50 -19.47
CA PHE A 742 10.47 6.07 -19.24
C PHE A 742 9.73 5.25 -20.30
N ALA A 743 10.13 3.99 -20.40
CA ALA A 743 9.44 2.95 -21.15
C ALA A 743 9.36 1.70 -20.27
N ALA A 744 8.20 1.08 -20.21
CA ALA A 744 7.97 -0.15 -19.46
C ALA A 744 7.27 -1.19 -20.32
N VAL A 745 7.61 -2.45 -20.09
CA VAL A 745 6.99 -3.61 -20.76
C VAL A 745 6.73 -4.67 -19.71
N GLU A 746 5.49 -5.12 -19.63
CA GLU A 746 5.07 -6.26 -18.82
C GLU A 746 4.86 -7.48 -19.72
N ASN A 747 5.18 -8.67 -19.19
CA ASN A 747 5.16 -9.93 -19.94
C ASN A 747 5.93 -9.84 -21.28
N LEU A 748 7.20 -9.45 -21.21
CA LEU A 748 8.09 -9.16 -22.33
C LEU A 748 8.13 -10.28 -23.39
N PHE A 749 8.00 -11.55 -22.97
CA PHE A 749 7.99 -12.70 -23.87
C PHE A 749 6.59 -13.12 -24.33
N ASN A 750 5.56 -12.35 -23.99
CA ASN A 750 4.17 -12.63 -24.32
C ASN A 750 3.75 -14.06 -23.95
N VAL A 751 4.15 -14.51 -22.77
CA VAL A 751 3.82 -15.85 -22.27
C VAL A 751 2.32 -15.95 -22.02
N GLN A 752 1.67 -16.94 -22.61
CA GLN A 752 0.27 -17.25 -22.34
C GLN A 752 0.17 -18.16 -21.12
N TYR A 753 -0.57 -17.75 -20.13
CA TYR A 753 -0.83 -18.52 -18.90
C TYR A 753 -2.30 -18.37 -18.48
N ALA A 754 -2.84 -19.44 -17.88
CA ALA A 754 -4.22 -19.42 -17.40
C ALA A 754 -4.32 -18.72 -16.04
N THR A 755 -5.32 -17.85 -15.88
CA THR A 755 -5.67 -17.21 -14.59
C THR A 755 -6.88 -17.86 -13.92
N ALA A 756 -7.75 -18.49 -14.72
CA ALA A 756 -8.87 -19.30 -14.28
C ALA A 756 -9.10 -20.44 -15.26
N ALA A 757 -9.75 -21.51 -14.83
CA ALA A 757 -10.17 -22.63 -15.67
C ALA A 757 -11.70 -22.79 -15.67
N THR A 758 -12.39 -22.19 -14.71
CA THR A 758 -13.84 -22.23 -14.56
C THR A 758 -14.45 -20.82 -14.49
N PRO A 759 -15.66 -20.60 -15.06
CA PRO A 759 -16.49 -21.50 -15.88
C PRO A 759 -15.94 -21.72 -17.31
N VAL A 760 -14.95 -20.93 -17.72
CA VAL A 760 -14.22 -21.03 -19.00
C VAL A 760 -12.76 -20.66 -18.74
N PRO A 761 -11.79 -21.24 -19.47
CA PRO A 761 -10.39 -20.85 -19.35
C PRO A 761 -10.20 -19.36 -19.61
N GLN A 762 -9.40 -18.69 -18.76
CA GLN A 762 -9.04 -17.28 -18.90
C GLN A 762 -7.54 -17.11 -18.94
N LEU A 763 -7.07 -16.23 -19.82
CA LEU A 763 -5.66 -15.89 -20.00
C LEU A 763 -5.26 -14.75 -19.08
N GLY A 764 -4.00 -14.76 -18.66
CA GLY A 764 -3.35 -13.65 -17.98
C GLY A 764 -2.95 -12.52 -18.94
N LEU A 765 -2.37 -11.47 -18.38
CA LEU A 765 -1.95 -10.27 -19.11
C LEU A 765 -1.02 -10.63 -20.28
N PRO A 766 -1.34 -10.25 -21.53
CA PRO A 766 -0.42 -10.37 -22.66
C PRO A 766 0.70 -9.33 -22.55
N ILE A 767 1.61 -9.31 -23.52
CA ILE A 767 2.62 -8.25 -23.59
C ILE A 767 1.95 -6.87 -23.57
N THR A 768 2.33 -6.07 -22.57
CA THR A 768 1.81 -4.71 -22.40
C THR A 768 2.97 -3.74 -22.31
N ALA A 769 3.07 -2.82 -23.29
CA ALA A 769 4.11 -1.82 -23.36
C ALA A 769 3.53 -0.43 -23.17
N ARG A 770 4.23 0.43 -22.43
CA ARG A 770 3.86 1.84 -22.22
C ARG A 770 5.08 2.75 -22.26
N PHE A 771 4.87 3.99 -22.67
CA PHE A 771 5.84 5.08 -22.63
C PHE A 771 5.26 6.21 -21.80
N GLY A 772 6.10 6.87 -21.03
CA GLY A 772 5.61 7.94 -20.17
C GLY A 772 6.67 8.95 -19.79
N LEU A 773 6.18 9.96 -19.13
CA LEU A 773 6.93 11.07 -18.59
C LEU A 773 6.60 11.23 -17.11
N ARG A 774 7.63 11.46 -16.31
CA ARG A 774 7.52 11.91 -14.92
C ARG A 774 8.05 13.32 -14.78
N TYR A 775 7.39 14.11 -13.97
CA TYR A 775 7.86 15.44 -13.59
C TYR A 775 7.80 15.57 -12.07
N GLN A 776 8.85 16.12 -11.45
CA GLN A 776 8.92 16.35 -10.03
C GLN A 776 9.50 17.72 -9.70
N PHE A 777 8.80 18.47 -8.83
CA PHE A 777 9.21 19.74 -8.25
C PHE A 777 8.99 19.72 -6.72
N PRO A 778 9.90 20.25 -5.87
CA PRO A 778 11.28 20.60 -6.23
C PRO A 778 12.05 19.38 -6.71
N ARG A 779 13.11 19.64 -7.43
CA ARG A 779 13.99 18.60 -7.96
C ARG A 779 14.66 17.86 -6.78
N ARG A 780 14.52 16.54 -6.70
CA ARG A 780 15.25 15.67 -5.76
C ARG A 780 16.70 15.46 -6.15
#